data_635b0eb149479d4915ecc0483b2df18f
#
_entry.id   635b0eb149479d4915ecc0483b2df18f
#
_cell.length_a   1.000
_cell.length_b   1.000
_cell.length_c   1.000
_cell.angle_alpha   90.00
_cell.angle_beta   90.00
_cell.angle_gamma   90.00
#
_symmetry.space_group_name_H-M   'P 1'
#
loop_
_entity.id
_entity.type
_entity.pdbx_description
1 polymer ?
#
loop_
_entity_poly.entity_id
_entity_poly.type
_entity_poly.pdbx_seq_one_letter_code
_entity_poly.pdbx_strand_id
1 'polypeptide(L)'
;MKKYCLLILVVLFGINTISAQLPSGSYTDYFREGMFLVGEENYDVALKNFLEAYKLDSTSANLNFNIGFCYLNSSFNKGLAEKYLAKSITKISKNYSNDNPSEKSAPPLAHFYYAKALHFNYKFDEALAQYDFFDREYARDKKTKEDVAFFKAQTIYAKELIAAPINVKIENLGDSINSEYPDYSPVLSADESTIIYTTRRNTSTGGERTPDGRFYEDIVISYKDMNGKWSSPKSIGQFVNTNGHEGSINLTPDGQTLIVYKDDGGNGNVYFSTWDGKEWSSLQSFGSDINTKYWESHACLSADNNTLYFVSDRPGGFGGRDIYRCVKLPNGAWSKATNVGPTINTKYDEDGPFIHPDGVTLIFASNGHKSMGGFDIFFTTIEEDKKFSEPVNMGYPINTPDDDVFFVTSPDGKRGYFSSATAGGFGEKDIYTMFIPDAKEKPLALFKGAIVPAEGEKLPDDIEIIVTNKETGELVGRYRPKENGTFATILAPNKNYTFSYQIKGQEFYSEDLFVSNDISYQEIKKEINLDPVNLLGSLKANNKGIVLNTIVLNNPKDKQPVPNAKITLKEKGASEVVFDSDANGKKDGTQLVADKSYSLFAELNGKKSSASTFNTNGVKGNKVITQIIYLEAKESSVDEGNDNGPKPNVACGSPVKFRQNFGYNIDEIDEKKDWEVLIDGIVSKTKECNPLVKIMSSASQVPTRKFKNNRELAESRANKMEEKIKAAVAAKGGDASKIEFKKISAVRGPNYASDYKDKKKYGPFQYVRVIAR
;
A
#
# COMPACT_ATOMS: atom_id res chain seq x y z
N MET A 1 -52.96 63.94 -6.83
CA MET A 1 -51.73 63.18 -7.29
C MET A 1 -50.82 63.06 -6.09
N LYS A 2 -50.89 61.90 -5.41
CA LYS A 2 -50.20 61.66 -4.14
C LYS A 2 -48.87 60.95 -4.45
N LYS A 3 -47.76 61.57 -4.02
CA LYS A 3 -46.43 60.97 -3.99
C LYS A 3 -46.32 59.94 -2.84
N TYR A 4 -46.02 58.73 -3.09
CA TYR A 4 -45.61 57.75 -2.07
C TYR A 4 -44.11 57.72 -1.99
N CYS A 5 -43.54 58.19 -0.85
CA CYS A 5 -42.16 57.93 -0.47
C CYS A 5 -42.06 56.51 0.08
N LEU A 6 -41.27 55.64 -0.57
CA LEU A 6 -40.93 54.33 -0.07
C LEU A 6 -39.68 54.47 0.81
N LEU A 7 -39.85 54.30 2.13
CA LEU A 7 -38.74 54.25 3.07
C LEU A 7 -38.15 52.86 3.04
N ILE A 8 -36.97 52.72 2.48
CA ILE A 8 -36.18 51.45 2.55
C ILE A 8 -35.50 51.44 3.90
N LEU A 9 -35.99 50.56 4.79
CA LEU A 9 -35.37 50.25 6.06
C LEU A 9 -34.23 49.22 5.76
N VAL A 10 -32.98 49.67 5.70
CA VAL A 10 -31.81 48.79 5.66
C VAL A 10 -31.62 48.25 7.08
N VAL A 11 -32.09 47.02 7.30
CA VAL A 11 -31.73 46.24 8.49
C VAL A 11 -30.31 45.71 8.26
N LEU A 12 -29.33 46.35 8.84
CA LEU A 12 -27.99 45.83 9.02
C LEU A 12 -28.09 44.64 10.01
N PHE A 13 -28.19 43.44 9.46
CA PHE A 13 -27.85 42.24 10.23
C PHE A 13 -26.31 42.26 10.41
N GLY A 14 -25.89 42.72 11.57
CA GLY A 14 -24.55 42.46 12.05
C GLY A 14 -24.40 40.95 12.17
N ILE A 15 -23.53 40.39 11.35
CA ILE A 15 -23.02 39.01 11.52
C ILE A 15 -22.20 39.07 12.80
N ASN A 16 -22.84 38.83 13.94
CA ASN A 16 -22.13 38.44 15.14
C ASN A 16 -21.58 37.06 14.90
N THR A 17 -20.30 36.96 14.58
CA THR A 17 -19.54 35.75 14.82
C THR A 17 -19.61 35.49 16.33
N ILE A 18 -20.50 34.62 16.73
CA ILE A 18 -20.55 34.10 18.09
C ILE A 18 -19.30 33.18 18.18
N SER A 19 -18.16 33.79 18.45
CA SER A 19 -17.12 33.12 19.20
C SER A 19 -17.78 32.75 20.51
N ALA A 20 -18.03 31.50 20.79
CA ALA A 20 -18.53 31.04 22.06
C ALA A 20 -17.46 31.37 23.12
N GLN A 21 -17.50 32.60 23.63
CA GLN A 21 -16.72 32.97 24.81
C GLN A 21 -17.23 32.13 25.97
N LEU A 22 -16.30 31.36 26.60
CA LEU A 22 -16.60 30.68 27.83
C LEU A 22 -17.21 31.72 28.83
N PRO A 23 -18.26 31.37 29.59
CA PRO A 23 -18.84 32.29 30.58
C PRO A 23 -17.72 32.76 31.53
N SER A 24 -17.78 34.02 31.93
CA SER A 24 -16.83 34.60 32.89
C SER A 24 -16.85 33.80 34.20
N GLY A 25 -15.79 33.03 34.47
CA GLY A 25 -15.66 32.17 35.64
C GLY A 25 -14.45 32.55 36.51
N SER A 26 -14.41 32.06 37.73
CA SER A 26 -13.22 32.12 38.58
C SER A 26 -12.17 31.08 38.13
N TYR A 27 -10.92 31.25 38.63
CA TYR A 27 -9.87 30.23 38.47
C TYR A 27 -10.36 28.82 38.84
N THR A 28 -11.11 28.72 39.96
CA THR A 28 -11.65 27.45 40.46
C THR A 28 -12.67 26.83 39.51
N ASP A 29 -13.52 27.64 38.89
CA ASP A 29 -14.56 27.17 37.96
C ASP A 29 -13.92 26.61 36.69
N TYR A 30 -13.01 27.36 36.06
CA TYR A 30 -12.31 26.93 34.89
C TYR A 30 -11.42 25.70 35.16
N PHE A 31 -10.74 25.65 36.31
CA PHE A 31 -9.93 24.50 36.67
C PHE A 31 -10.75 23.21 36.84
N ARG A 32 -11.90 23.29 37.58
CA ARG A 32 -12.78 22.13 37.79
C ARG A 32 -13.40 21.64 36.51
N GLU A 33 -13.86 22.57 35.66
CA GLU A 33 -14.41 22.18 34.35
C GLU A 33 -13.34 21.53 33.48
N GLY A 34 -12.14 22.08 33.45
CA GLY A 34 -11.01 21.46 32.76
C GLY A 34 -10.71 20.05 33.26
N MET A 35 -10.70 19.83 34.59
CA MET A 35 -10.46 18.50 35.17
C MET A 35 -11.60 17.52 34.87
N PHE A 36 -12.85 17.97 34.87
CA PHE A 36 -13.99 17.15 34.47
C PHE A 36 -13.83 16.68 33.01
N LEU A 37 -13.51 17.60 32.10
CA LEU A 37 -13.30 17.30 30.69
C LEU A 37 -12.09 16.41 30.42
N VAL A 38 -11.04 16.51 31.25
CA VAL A 38 -9.90 15.54 31.21
C VAL A 38 -10.38 14.14 31.58
N GLY A 39 -11.29 14.03 32.59
CA GLY A 39 -11.91 12.75 32.95
C GLY A 39 -12.77 12.14 31.84
N GLU A 40 -13.35 12.97 30.98
CA GLU A 40 -14.12 12.57 29.78
C GLU A 40 -13.23 12.46 28.53
N GLU A 41 -11.90 12.52 28.67
CA GLU A 41 -10.89 12.48 27.59
C GLU A 41 -11.06 13.58 26.52
N ASN A 42 -11.81 14.62 26.82
CA ASN A 42 -12.03 15.77 25.93
C ASN A 42 -10.95 16.84 26.14
N TYR A 43 -9.73 16.51 25.76
CA TYR A 43 -8.53 17.32 26.02
C TYR A 43 -8.55 18.69 25.34
N ASP A 44 -9.12 18.78 24.14
CA ASP A 44 -9.18 20.03 23.37
C ASP A 44 -10.09 21.07 24.04
N VAL A 45 -11.21 20.66 24.62
CA VAL A 45 -12.11 21.56 25.36
C VAL A 45 -11.60 21.80 26.77
N ALA A 46 -11.00 20.79 27.43
CA ALA A 46 -10.31 20.95 28.71
C ALA A 46 -9.21 22.04 28.61
N LEU A 47 -8.42 22.01 27.54
CA LEU A 47 -7.35 22.96 27.27
C LEU A 47 -7.88 24.40 27.20
N LYS A 48 -9.03 24.64 26.54
CA LYS A 48 -9.65 25.98 26.49
C LYS A 48 -9.94 26.51 27.90
N ASN A 49 -10.51 25.68 28.76
CA ASN A 49 -10.80 26.04 30.15
C ASN A 49 -9.50 26.28 30.96
N PHE A 50 -8.52 25.42 30.84
CA PHE A 50 -7.25 25.61 31.54
C PHE A 50 -6.49 26.86 31.06
N LEU A 51 -6.59 27.23 29.80
CA LEU A 51 -5.99 28.47 29.28
C LEU A 51 -6.71 29.72 29.82
N GLU A 52 -8.02 29.69 30.07
CA GLU A 52 -8.70 30.77 30.81
C GLU A 52 -8.24 30.82 32.28
N ALA A 53 -8.14 29.69 32.97
CA ALA A 53 -7.56 29.65 34.31
C ALA A 53 -6.12 30.18 34.34
N TYR A 54 -5.31 29.90 33.31
CA TYR A 54 -3.92 30.36 33.18
C TYR A 54 -3.80 31.89 33.08
N LYS A 55 -4.79 32.57 32.49
CA LYS A 55 -4.84 34.05 32.46
C LYS A 55 -4.95 34.63 33.86
N LEU A 56 -5.57 33.88 34.80
CA LEU A 56 -5.81 34.30 36.18
C LEU A 56 -4.65 33.91 37.10
N ASP A 57 -4.00 32.76 36.87
CA ASP A 57 -2.79 32.34 37.60
C ASP A 57 -1.88 31.48 36.69
N SER A 58 -0.87 32.10 36.12
CA SER A 58 0.13 31.42 35.26
C SER A 58 1.27 30.75 36.05
N THR A 59 1.31 30.89 37.39
CA THR A 59 2.41 30.41 38.23
C THR A 59 2.17 29.04 38.83
N SER A 60 0.93 28.54 38.84
CA SER A 60 0.55 27.23 39.37
C SER A 60 1.23 26.10 38.58
N ALA A 61 2.14 25.34 39.23
CA ALA A 61 2.77 24.16 38.61
C ALA A 61 1.71 23.07 38.26
N ASN A 62 0.68 22.93 39.12
CA ASN A 62 -0.45 22.04 38.85
C ASN A 62 -1.17 22.40 37.54
N LEU A 63 -1.56 23.66 37.37
CA LEU A 63 -2.25 24.11 36.16
C LEU A 63 -1.34 23.94 34.92
N ASN A 64 -0.08 24.30 35.01
CA ASN A 64 0.90 24.10 33.92
C ASN A 64 1.05 22.62 33.56
N PHE A 65 1.03 21.70 34.55
CA PHE A 65 1.02 20.27 34.29
C PHE A 65 -0.20 19.85 33.48
N ASN A 66 -1.41 20.25 33.89
CA ASN A 66 -2.65 19.84 33.19
C ASN A 66 -2.73 20.46 31.78
N ILE A 67 -2.29 21.69 31.57
CA ILE A 67 -2.19 22.29 30.23
C ILE A 67 -1.25 21.47 29.35
N GLY A 68 -0.04 21.17 29.83
CA GLY A 68 0.92 20.41 29.06
C GLY A 68 0.46 18.97 28.79
N PHE A 69 -0.20 18.35 29.76
CA PHE A 69 -0.84 17.04 29.59
C PHE A 69 -1.93 17.07 28.50
N CYS A 70 -2.79 18.10 28.53
CA CYS A 70 -3.83 18.27 27.49
C CYS A 70 -3.20 18.49 26.12
N TYR A 71 -2.16 19.30 25.97
CA TYR A 71 -1.48 19.47 24.69
C TYR A 71 -0.90 18.16 24.14
N LEU A 72 -0.27 17.32 24.98
CA LEU A 72 0.25 16.02 24.53
C LEU A 72 -0.82 15.04 24.05
N ASN A 73 -2.04 15.18 24.56
CA ASN A 73 -3.18 14.32 24.22
C ASN A 73 -4.20 15.00 23.26
N SER A 74 -3.93 16.24 22.85
CA SER A 74 -4.75 16.93 21.86
C SER A 74 -4.40 16.54 20.42
N SER A 75 -5.29 16.85 19.50
CA SER A 75 -5.11 16.52 18.08
C SER A 75 -4.09 17.44 17.37
N PHE A 76 -3.71 18.58 17.99
CA PHE A 76 -2.87 19.60 17.36
C PHE A 76 -2.07 20.37 18.40
N ASN A 77 -1.02 21.06 17.93
CA ASN A 77 -0.14 21.90 18.78
C ASN A 77 0.54 21.16 19.94
N LYS A 78 0.72 19.84 19.85
CA LYS A 78 1.38 19.00 20.88
C LYS A 78 2.73 19.56 21.30
N GLY A 79 3.49 20.18 20.39
CA GLY A 79 4.77 20.81 20.67
C GLY A 79 4.74 21.89 21.74
N LEU A 80 3.58 22.57 21.95
CA LEU A 80 3.43 23.57 23.01
C LEU A 80 3.46 22.96 24.44
N ALA A 81 3.26 21.65 24.57
CA ALA A 81 3.30 20.95 25.86
C ALA A 81 4.61 21.22 26.62
N GLU A 82 5.74 21.24 25.91
CA GLU A 82 7.06 21.47 26.50
C GLU A 82 7.11 22.74 27.33
N LYS A 83 6.59 23.85 26.80
CA LYS A 83 6.58 25.17 27.49
C LYS A 83 5.90 25.09 28.85
N TYR A 84 4.80 24.38 28.95
CA TYR A 84 4.02 24.28 30.18
C TYR A 84 4.59 23.21 31.12
N LEU A 85 5.00 22.06 30.60
CA LEU A 85 5.57 21.02 31.41
C LEU A 85 6.92 21.39 31.99
N ALA A 86 7.74 22.20 31.31
CA ALA A 86 8.95 22.81 31.88
C ALA A 86 8.66 23.69 33.12
N LYS A 87 7.53 24.41 33.12
CA LYS A 87 7.10 25.17 34.29
C LYS A 87 6.55 24.26 35.39
N SER A 88 5.90 23.17 35.04
CA SER A 88 5.29 22.26 36.00
C SER A 88 6.30 21.57 36.90
N ILE A 89 7.50 21.23 36.38
CA ILE A 89 8.55 20.52 37.13
C ILE A 89 9.27 21.41 38.16
N THR A 90 9.00 22.72 38.17
CA THR A 90 9.67 23.65 39.13
C THR A 90 9.17 23.50 40.56
N LYS A 91 7.99 22.89 40.76
CA LYS A 91 7.41 22.65 42.08
C LYS A 91 6.66 21.31 42.11
N ILE A 92 7.34 20.26 42.60
CA ILE A 92 6.80 18.90 42.66
C ILE A 92 6.38 18.54 44.08
N SER A 93 5.24 17.82 44.20
CA SER A 93 4.77 17.25 45.45
C SER A 93 4.49 15.75 45.31
N LYS A 94 5.02 14.94 46.24
CA LYS A 94 4.67 13.52 46.36
C LYS A 94 3.28 13.31 46.94
N ASN A 95 2.78 14.29 47.70
CA ASN A 95 1.42 14.31 48.28
C ASN A 95 0.50 15.19 47.45
N TYR A 96 0.53 14.99 46.12
CA TYR A 96 -0.24 15.74 45.12
C TYR A 96 -1.74 15.40 45.20
N SER A 97 -2.60 16.41 45.08
CA SER A 97 -4.04 16.27 44.99
C SER A 97 -4.54 16.78 43.62
N ASN A 98 -4.91 15.86 42.74
CA ASN A 98 -5.24 16.14 41.33
C ASN A 98 -6.40 17.14 41.21
N ASP A 99 -7.49 16.90 41.92
CA ASP A 99 -8.76 17.63 41.75
C ASP A 99 -8.86 18.91 42.59
N ASN A 100 -7.80 19.26 43.30
CA ASN A 100 -7.81 20.43 44.20
C ASN A 100 -7.35 21.70 43.47
N PRO A 101 -8.24 22.68 43.21
CA PRO A 101 -7.85 23.92 42.54
C PRO A 101 -6.83 24.76 43.32
N SER A 102 -6.74 24.54 44.65
CA SER A 102 -5.76 25.22 45.51
C SER A 102 -4.37 24.56 45.50
N GLU A 103 -4.21 23.37 44.94
CA GLU A 103 -2.91 22.72 44.77
C GLU A 103 -2.03 23.52 43.77
N LYS A 104 -0.87 23.91 44.19
CA LYS A 104 0.07 24.70 43.40
C LYS A 104 1.30 23.92 42.93
N SER A 105 1.44 22.68 43.42
CA SER A 105 2.54 21.78 43.02
C SER A 105 2.07 20.84 41.93
N ALA A 106 2.95 20.35 41.10
CA ALA A 106 2.66 19.27 40.11
C ALA A 106 3.00 17.89 40.71
N PRO A 107 2.43 16.80 40.13
CA PRO A 107 2.80 15.46 40.51
C PRO A 107 4.23 15.08 40.03
N PRO A 108 4.87 14.08 40.61
CA PRO A 108 6.13 13.52 40.10
C PRO A 108 6.09 13.13 38.64
N LEU A 109 4.93 12.66 38.13
CA LEU A 109 4.68 12.34 36.72
C LEU A 109 4.93 13.51 35.76
N ALA A 110 4.99 14.75 36.24
CA ALA A 110 5.31 15.92 35.44
C ALA A 110 6.67 15.78 34.74
N HIS A 111 7.67 15.15 35.37
CA HIS A 111 8.97 14.87 34.75
C HIS A 111 8.86 13.87 33.60
N PHE A 112 8.03 12.84 33.76
CA PHE A 112 7.78 11.85 32.71
C PHE A 112 7.07 12.46 31.49
N TYR A 113 6.05 13.26 31.70
CA TYR A 113 5.36 13.96 30.61
C TYR A 113 6.22 15.06 30.00
N TYR A 114 7.07 15.72 30.79
CA TYR A 114 8.05 16.66 30.25
C TYR A 114 9.05 15.97 29.33
N ALA A 115 9.53 14.76 29.71
CA ALA A 115 10.35 13.96 28.82
C ALA A 115 9.64 13.60 27.51
N LYS A 116 8.34 13.25 27.57
CA LYS A 116 7.52 13.02 26.34
C LYS A 116 7.43 14.27 25.48
N ALA A 117 7.23 15.44 26.07
CA ALA A 117 7.16 16.70 25.32
C ALA A 117 8.50 17.10 24.69
N LEU A 118 9.60 16.86 25.38
CA LEU A 118 10.94 17.03 24.83
C LEU A 118 11.21 16.08 23.67
N HIS A 119 10.82 14.82 23.81
CA HIS A 119 10.89 13.81 22.74
C HIS A 119 10.10 14.27 21.52
N PHE A 120 8.84 14.71 21.70
CA PHE A 120 7.99 15.21 20.64
C PHE A 120 8.65 16.37 19.87
N ASN A 121 9.36 17.25 20.58
CA ASN A 121 10.09 18.40 20.03
C ASN A 121 11.51 18.06 19.57
N TYR A 122 11.84 16.78 19.36
CA TYR A 122 13.15 16.30 18.88
C TYR A 122 14.34 16.58 19.82
N LYS A 123 14.07 16.91 21.10
CA LYS A 123 15.08 17.15 22.14
C LYS A 123 15.39 15.85 22.89
N PHE A 124 15.89 14.85 22.16
CA PHE A 124 16.01 13.48 22.66
C PHE A 124 16.97 13.32 23.84
N ASP A 125 18.11 14.02 23.86
CA ASP A 125 19.06 13.90 24.95
C ASP A 125 18.50 14.49 26.25
N GLU A 126 17.77 15.60 26.14
CA GLU A 126 17.06 16.21 27.27
C GLU A 126 15.91 15.30 27.75
N ALA A 127 15.18 14.67 26.81
CA ALA A 127 14.12 13.70 27.12
C ALA A 127 14.69 12.51 27.89
N LEU A 128 15.79 11.91 27.43
CA LEU A 128 16.46 10.80 28.11
C LEU A 128 16.91 11.19 29.52
N ALA A 129 17.48 12.39 29.70
CA ALA A 129 17.88 12.89 31.01
C ALA A 129 16.66 13.01 31.97
N GLN A 130 15.50 13.46 31.48
CA GLN A 130 14.29 13.57 32.29
C GLN A 130 13.68 12.18 32.61
N TYR A 131 13.72 11.23 31.70
CA TYR A 131 13.31 9.83 31.96
C TYR A 131 14.24 9.20 33.01
N ASP A 132 15.56 9.37 32.91
CA ASP A 132 16.55 8.87 33.88
C ASP A 132 16.33 9.48 35.26
N PHE A 133 16.05 10.77 35.30
CA PHE A 133 15.73 11.46 36.56
C PHE A 133 14.46 10.89 37.19
N PHE A 134 13.39 10.76 36.42
CA PHE A 134 12.10 10.21 36.88
C PHE A 134 12.23 8.76 37.34
N ASP A 135 12.93 7.91 36.61
CA ASP A 135 13.17 6.51 36.96
C ASP A 135 13.88 6.40 38.31
N ARG A 136 14.96 7.14 38.49
CA ARG A 136 15.75 7.13 39.71
C ARG A 136 15.00 7.66 40.94
N GLU A 137 14.31 8.80 40.77
CA GLU A 137 13.74 9.52 41.93
C GLU A 137 12.30 9.08 42.25
N TYR A 138 11.52 8.62 41.27
CA TYR A 138 10.07 8.44 41.41
C TYR A 138 9.52 7.09 40.98
N ALA A 139 10.09 6.39 40.01
CA ALA A 139 9.59 5.09 39.58
C ALA A 139 9.87 3.99 40.62
N ARG A 140 8.85 3.53 41.33
CA ARG A 140 8.99 2.55 42.40
C ARG A 140 8.38 1.19 42.08
N ASP A 141 7.30 1.16 41.35
CA ASP A 141 6.62 -0.05 40.94
C ASP A 141 7.12 -0.56 39.58
N LYS A 142 6.84 -1.85 39.34
CA LYS A 142 7.30 -2.55 38.13
C LYS A 142 6.73 -1.94 36.85
N LYS A 143 5.43 -1.59 36.84
CA LYS A 143 4.74 -1.06 35.66
C LYS A 143 5.36 0.30 35.27
N THR A 144 5.50 1.23 36.21
CA THR A 144 6.11 2.52 35.95
C THR A 144 7.53 2.40 35.39
N LYS A 145 8.33 1.45 35.89
CA LYS A 145 9.68 1.18 35.36
C LYS A 145 9.65 0.61 33.94
N GLU A 146 8.71 -0.28 33.64
CA GLU A 146 8.52 -0.82 32.29
C GLU A 146 8.11 0.29 31.31
N ASP A 147 7.19 1.17 31.72
CA ASP A 147 6.76 2.31 30.89
C ASP A 147 7.95 3.27 30.61
N VAL A 148 8.73 3.62 31.62
CA VAL A 148 9.93 4.46 31.44
C VAL A 148 10.92 3.80 30.50
N ALA A 149 11.20 2.50 30.68
CA ALA A 149 12.12 1.76 29.84
C ALA A 149 11.64 1.73 28.37
N PHE A 150 10.33 1.56 28.16
CA PHE A 150 9.73 1.61 26.82
C PHE A 150 9.95 2.97 26.13
N PHE A 151 9.58 4.08 26.78
CA PHE A 151 9.73 5.42 26.18
C PHE A 151 11.21 5.85 26.02
N LYS A 152 12.10 5.39 26.89
CA LYS A 152 13.54 5.56 26.69
C LYS A 152 14.04 4.83 25.45
N ALA A 153 13.65 3.55 25.28
CA ALA A 153 14.02 2.78 24.10
C ALA A 153 13.49 3.43 22.82
N GLN A 154 12.25 3.91 22.84
CA GLN A 154 11.63 4.66 21.74
C GLN A 154 12.44 5.94 21.42
N THR A 155 12.83 6.72 22.44
CA THR A 155 13.64 7.93 22.26
C THR A 155 15.02 7.64 21.67
N ILE A 156 15.68 6.55 22.09
CA ILE A 156 16.96 6.12 21.53
C ILE A 156 16.79 5.74 20.07
N TYR A 157 15.71 4.99 19.75
CA TYR A 157 15.45 4.59 18.39
C TYR A 157 15.09 5.77 17.46
N ALA A 158 14.35 6.76 17.97
CA ALA A 158 14.08 8.00 17.25
C ALA A 158 15.38 8.72 16.86
N LYS A 159 16.38 8.78 17.76
CA LYS A 159 17.69 9.31 17.42
C LYS A 159 18.39 8.55 16.31
N GLU A 160 18.31 7.21 16.33
CA GLU A 160 18.89 6.34 15.27
C GLU A 160 18.26 6.64 13.92
N LEU A 161 16.92 6.74 13.85
CA LEU A 161 16.20 7.00 12.59
C LEU A 161 16.49 8.39 12.03
N ILE A 162 16.55 9.42 12.87
CA ILE A 162 16.88 10.78 12.42
C ILE A 162 18.34 10.91 11.97
N ALA A 163 19.25 10.14 12.56
CA ALA A 163 20.64 10.12 12.12
C ALA A 163 20.82 9.45 10.74
N ALA A 164 19.86 8.65 10.31
CA ALA A 164 19.86 7.94 9.01
C ALA A 164 18.53 8.16 8.26
N PRO A 165 18.20 9.39 7.85
CA PRO A 165 16.94 9.69 7.21
C PRO A 165 16.86 9.03 5.83
N ILE A 166 15.65 8.58 5.47
CA ILE A 166 15.40 8.09 4.12
C ILE A 166 15.27 9.26 3.13
N ASN A 167 15.65 9.00 1.89
CA ASN A 167 15.56 10.00 0.82
C ASN A 167 14.11 10.09 0.32
N VAL A 168 13.38 11.13 0.74
CA VAL A 168 12.00 11.38 0.34
C VAL A 168 11.74 12.86 0.11
N LYS A 169 10.80 13.16 -0.79
CA LYS A 169 10.29 14.51 -1.02
C LYS A 169 8.83 14.57 -0.63
N ILE A 170 8.50 15.38 0.37
CA ILE A 170 7.13 15.57 0.88
C ILE A 170 6.58 16.88 0.34
N GLU A 171 5.35 16.86 -0.17
CA GLU A 171 4.64 18.02 -0.70
C GLU A 171 3.19 18.05 -0.18
N ASN A 172 2.74 19.23 0.26
CA ASN A 172 1.33 19.45 0.58
C ASN A 172 0.51 19.46 -0.71
N LEU A 173 -0.67 18.82 -0.75
CA LEU A 173 -1.50 18.76 -1.96
C LEU A 173 -2.16 20.11 -2.33
N GLY A 174 -1.96 21.15 -1.51
CA GLY A 174 -2.39 22.51 -1.79
C GLY A 174 -3.87 22.77 -1.50
N ASP A 175 -4.29 24.01 -1.74
CA ASP A 175 -5.63 24.55 -1.46
C ASP A 175 -6.76 23.94 -2.30
N SER A 176 -6.42 23.24 -3.37
CA SER A 176 -7.40 22.49 -4.17
C SER A 176 -7.94 21.27 -3.42
N ILE A 177 -7.18 20.73 -2.45
CA ILE A 177 -7.54 19.57 -1.64
C ILE A 177 -7.71 19.98 -0.19
N ASN A 178 -6.73 20.68 0.39
CA ASN A 178 -6.70 21.07 1.80
C ASN A 178 -7.46 22.37 2.07
N SER A 179 -7.99 22.50 3.29
CA SER A 179 -8.74 23.65 3.74
C SER A 179 -8.33 24.10 5.15
N GLU A 180 -8.95 25.13 5.67
CA GLU A 180 -8.79 25.56 7.07
C GLU A 180 -9.31 24.54 8.10
N TYR A 181 -10.06 23.53 7.64
CA TYR A 181 -10.59 22.43 8.46
C TYR A 181 -9.72 21.18 8.35
N PRO A 182 -9.88 20.20 9.26
CA PRO A 182 -9.19 18.93 9.13
C PRO A 182 -9.58 18.19 7.84
N ASP A 183 -8.58 17.86 7.01
CA ASP A 183 -8.70 17.04 5.82
C ASP A 183 -7.72 15.85 5.98
N TYR A 184 -8.23 14.60 5.99
CA TYR A 184 -7.42 13.43 6.36
C TYR A 184 -7.94 12.10 5.78
N SER A 185 -7.21 11.00 6.05
CA SER A 185 -7.50 9.65 5.55
C SER A 185 -7.67 9.58 4.03
N PRO A 186 -6.65 10.02 3.25
CA PRO A 186 -6.73 9.95 1.80
C PRO A 186 -6.69 8.51 1.29
N VAL A 187 -7.58 8.20 0.34
CA VAL A 187 -7.56 6.96 -0.43
C VAL A 187 -7.63 7.27 -1.91
N LEU A 188 -6.90 6.50 -2.73
CA LEU A 188 -6.72 6.82 -4.15
C LEU A 188 -7.01 5.61 -5.04
N SER A 189 -7.50 5.89 -6.25
CA SER A 189 -7.48 4.89 -7.33
C SER A 189 -6.05 4.61 -7.77
N ALA A 190 -5.78 3.39 -8.28
CA ALA A 190 -4.44 2.98 -8.67
C ALA A 190 -3.80 3.86 -9.75
N ASP A 191 -4.62 4.50 -10.59
CA ASP A 191 -4.16 5.45 -11.61
C ASP A 191 -3.92 6.87 -11.06
N GLU A 192 -4.12 7.06 -9.74
CA GLU A 192 -4.00 8.34 -9.02
C GLU A 192 -4.84 9.48 -9.63
N SER A 193 -5.88 9.15 -10.37
CA SER A 193 -6.77 10.15 -10.98
C SER A 193 -7.95 10.54 -10.09
N THR A 194 -8.18 9.79 -9.02
CA THR A 194 -9.25 10.02 -8.04
C THR A 194 -8.66 9.97 -6.64
N ILE A 195 -8.97 10.97 -5.83
CA ILE A 195 -8.72 10.99 -4.39
C ILE A 195 -10.04 11.15 -3.65
N ILE A 196 -10.25 10.32 -2.65
CA ILE A 196 -11.37 10.38 -1.72
C ILE A 196 -10.77 10.57 -0.33
N TYR A 197 -11.35 11.43 0.48
CA TYR A 197 -10.84 11.70 1.80
C TYR A 197 -11.91 12.21 2.76
N THR A 198 -11.63 12.14 4.04
CA THR A 198 -12.49 12.63 5.12
C THR A 198 -12.21 14.09 5.36
N THR A 199 -13.26 14.87 5.60
CA THR A 199 -13.17 16.29 5.94
C THR A 199 -14.16 16.67 7.02
N ARG A 200 -13.86 17.76 7.76
CA ARG A 200 -14.78 18.32 8.77
C ARG A 200 -15.12 19.78 8.44
N ARG A 201 -15.39 20.05 7.16
CA ARG A 201 -15.72 21.39 6.65
C ARG A 201 -17.12 21.83 7.09
N ASN A 202 -17.34 23.13 7.05
CA ASN A 202 -18.65 23.74 7.33
C ASN A 202 -19.75 23.36 6.31
N THR A 203 -19.39 22.63 5.27
CA THR A 203 -20.31 22.07 4.26
C THR A 203 -20.71 20.62 4.56
N SER A 204 -20.31 20.07 5.71
CA SER A 204 -20.68 18.71 6.12
C SER A 204 -22.18 18.53 6.19
N THR A 205 -22.62 17.32 5.82
CA THR A 205 -24.02 16.92 5.79
C THR A 205 -24.66 17.10 7.18
N GLY A 206 -25.87 17.67 7.23
CA GLY A 206 -26.56 17.99 8.48
C GLY A 206 -26.13 19.31 9.13
N GLY A 207 -24.91 19.80 8.90
CA GLY A 207 -24.41 21.10 9.39
C GLY A 207 -24.26 21.20 10.91
N GLU A 208 -24.42 20.10 11.64
CA GLU A 208 -24.28 20.03 13.09
C GLU A 208 -22.80 19.97 13.54
N ARG A 209 -22.59 20.20 14.84
CA ARG A 209 -21.26 20.17 15.44
C ARG A 209 -21.20 19.16 16.57
N THR A 210 -20.06 18.51 16.68
CA THR A 210 -19.70 17.65 17.80
C THR A 210 -19.41 18.45 19.07
N PRO A 211 -19.37 17.84 20.26
CA PRO A 211 -19.11 18.52 21.52
C PRO A 211 -17.79 19.32 21.56
N ASP A 212 -16.79 18.94 20.74
CA ASP A 212 -15.52 19.67 20.59
C ASP A 212 -15.65 20.95 19.74
N GLY A 213 -16.85 21.18 19.16
CA GLY A 213 -17.17 22.35 18.34
C GLY A 213 -16.82 22.23 16.86
N ARG A 214 -16.29 21.08 16.41
CA ARG A 214 -16.01 20.78 15.00
C ARG A 214 -17.29 20.30 14.30
N PHE A 215 -17.31 20.39 12.96
CA PHE A 215 -18.36 19.76 12.17
C PHE A 215 -18.19 18.23 12.17
N TYR A 216 -19.27 17.50 11.90
CA TYR A 216 -19.18 16.05 11.67
C TYR A 216 -18.32 15.73 10.46
N GLU A 217 -17.79 14.54 10.44
CA GLU A 217 -17.00 14.03 9.33
C GLU A 217 -17.88 13.69 8.13
N ASP A 218 -17.47 14.17 6.96
CA ASP A 218 -18.01 13.81 5.66
C ASP A 218 -16.92 13.30 4.75
N ILE A 219 -17.27 12.48 3.79
CA ILE A 219 -16.38 12.00 2.74
C ILE A 219 -16.55 12.85 1.49
N VAL A 220 -15.43 13.30 0.94
CA VAL A 220 -15.41 14.09 -0.30
C VAL A 220 -14.53 13.41 -1.34
N ILE A 221 -14.80 13.73 -2.61
CA ILE A 221 -14.10 13.19 -3.77
C ILE A 221 -13.57 14.31 -4.65
N SER A 222 -12.36 14.16 -5.15
CA SER A 222 -11.73 15.06 -6.11
C SER A 222 -11.10 14.26 -7.25
N TYR A 223 -11.07 14.84 -8.43
CA TYR A 223 -10.54 14.21 -9.64
C TYR A 223 -9.37 15.02 -10.19
N LYS A 224 -8.37 14.32 -10.70
CA LYS A 224 -7.23 14.93 -11.38
C LYS A 224 -7.56 15.15 -12.85
N ASP A 225 -7.33 16.35 -13.34
CA ASP A 225 -7.47 16.66 -14.76
C ASP A 225 -6.29 16.14 -15.61
N MET A 226 -6.36 16.31 -16.92
CA MET A 226 -5.30 15.89 -17.86
C MET A 226 -3.96 16.61 -17.64
N ASN A 227 -3.96 17.76 -16.96
CA ASN A 227 -2.75 18.51 -16.61
C ASN A 227 -2.20 18.10 -15.24
N GLY A 228 -2.82 17.12 -14.57
CA GLY A 228 -2.43 16.66 -13.26
C GLY A 228 -2.91 17.53 -12.09
N LYS A 229 -3.82 18.48 -12.33
CA LYS A 229 -4.37 19.36 -11.30
C LYS A 229 -5.63 18.74 -10.69
N TRP A 230 -5.75 18.78 -9.36
CA TRP A 230 -6.94 18.35 -8.65
C TRP A 230 -8.11 19.33 -8.80
N SER A 231 -9.29 18.81 -9.00
CA SER A 231 -10.54 19.58 -8.92
C SER A 231 -10.84 19.98 -7.48
N SER A 232 -11.66 21.00 -7.28
CA SER A 232 -12.25 21.24 -5.95
C SER A 232 -13.04 20.01 -5.51
N PRO A 233 -12.99 19.64 -4.21
CA PRO A 233 -13.67 18.47 -3.67
C PRO A 233 -15.20 18.66 -3.73
N LYS A 234 -15.88 17.55 -3.96
CA LYS A 234 -17.35 17.46 -3.94
C LYS A 234 -17.75 16.42 -2.91
N SER A 235 -18.93 16.60 -2.30
CA SER A 235 -19.52 15.53 -1.46
C SER A 235 -19.61 14.24 -2.28
N ILE A 236 -19.31 13.11 -1.66
CA ILE A 236 -19.43 11.81 -2.32
C ILE A 236 -20.88 11.39 -2.55
N GLY A 237 -21.83 12.05 -1.88
CA GLY A 237 -23.27 11.88 -2.08
C GLY A 237 -24.00 11.34 -0.85
N GLN A 238 -25.33 11.51 -0.90
CA GLN A 238 -26.25 11.21 0.23
C GLN A 238 -26.39 9.71 0.57
N PHE A 239 -25.93 8.82 -0.31
CA PHE A 239 -25.97 7.39 -0.04
C PHE A 239 -24.79 6.93 0.84
N VAL A 240 -23.76 7.76 0.96
CA VAL A 240 -22.58 7.53 1.79
C VAL A 240 -22.57 8.47 2.98
N ASN A 241 -22.60 9.79 2.75
CA ASN A 241 -22.63 10.78 3.83
C ASN A 241 -24.02 10.86 4.47
N THR A 242 -24.05 10.86 5.80
CA THR A 242 -25.27 11.03 6.60
C THR A 242 -25.13 12.23 7.56
N ASN A 243 -26.00 12.36 8.55
CA ASN A 243 -25.86 13.38 9.59
C ASN A 243 -24.91 12.94 10.72
N GLY A 244 -24.22 11.82 10.56
CA GLY A 244 -23.30 11.24 11.54
C GLY A 244 -21.84 11.41 11.15
N HIS A 245 -21.00 10.50 11.64
CA HIS A 245 -19.58 10.40 11.32
C HIS A 245 -19.34 9.34 10.25
N GLU A 246 -18.91 9.75 9.07
CA GLU A 246 -18.43 8.85 8.03
C GLU A 246 -16.98 9.19 7.65
N GLY A 247 -16.11 8.18 7.70
CA GLY A 247 -14.68 8.32 7.32
C GLY A 247 -14.30 7.40 6.18
N SER A 248 -13.53 7.92 5.23
CA SER A 248 -12.91 7.11 4.17
C SER A 248 -11.75 6.30 4.74
N ILE A 249 -11.70 5.01 4.48
CA ILE A 249 -10.64 4.15 5.02
C ILE A 249 -9.91 3.32 3.97
N ASN A 250 -10.54 2.98 2.85
CA ASN A 250 -9.87 2.31 1.73
C ASN A 250 -10.66 2.47 0.43
N LEU A 251 -9.96 2.56 -0.69
CA LEU A 251 -10.52 2.48 -2.04
C LEU A 251 -9.81 1.34 -2.76
N THR A 252 -10.57 0.43 -3.37
CA THR A 252 -9.96 -0.63 -4.18
C THR A 252 -9.15 -0.03 -5.34
N PRO A 253 -8.07 -0.70 -5.79
CA PRO A 253 -7.18 -0.16 -6.82
C PRO A 253 -7.89 0.23 -8.12
N ASP A 254 -8.97 -0.45 -8.45
CA ASP A 254 -9.83 -0.16 -9.62
C ASP A 254 -10.77 1.04 -9.42
N GLY A 255 -10.82 1.60 -8.19
CA GLY A 255 -11.70 2.70 -7.85
C GLY A 255 -13.19 2.36 -7.78
N GLN A 256 -13.56 1.06 -7.71
CA GLN A 256 -14.96 0.63 -7.81
C GLN A 256 -15.62 0.35 -6.44
N THR A 257 -14.83 0.11 -5.39
CA THR A 257 -15.34 -0.15 -4.04
C THR A 257 -14.65 0.75 -3.04
N LEU A 258 -15.43 1.55 -2.33
CA LEU A 258 -15.01 2.39 -1.22
C LEU A 258 -15.35 1.70 0.08
N ILE A 259 -14.39 1.55 0.98
CA ILE A 259 -14.62 1.11 2.35
C ILE A 259 -14.74 2.36 3.23
N VAL A 260 -15.74 2.35 4.10
CA VAL A 260 -16.16 3.48 4.91
C VAL A 260 -16.25 3.05 6.37
N TYR A 261 -15.65 3.83 7.26
CA TYR A 261 -15.96 3.80 8.68
C TYR A 261 -17.26 4.54 8.94
N LYS A 262 -18.09 4.02 9.81
CA LYS A 262 -19.28 4.72 10.30
C LYS A 262 -19.47 4.48 11.77
N ASP A 263 -19.77 5.56 12.52
CA ASP A 263 -20.19 5.44 13.92
C ASP A 263 -21.68 5.08 13.98
N ASP A 264 -21.97 3.92 14.54
CA ASP A 264 -23.33 3.42 14.76
C ASP A 264 -23.74 3.60 16.22
N GLY A 265 -23.74 4.84 16.69
CA GLY A 265 -24.18 5.20 18.04
C GLY A 265 -23.18 4.86 19.13
N GLY A 266 -21.91 5.14 18.89
CA GLY A 266 -20.79 4.93 19.80
C GLY A 266 -20.08 3.58 19.60
N ASN A 267 -20.45 2.84 18.54
CA ASN A 267 -19.76 1.63 18.10
C ASN A 267 -19.35 1.82 16.64
N GLY A 268 -18.03 1.88 16.38
CA GLY A 268 -17.52 2.02 15.04
C GLY A 268 -17.62 0.72 14.26
N ASN A 269 -18.11 0.80 13.03
CA ASN A 269 -18.25 -0.34 12.12
C ASN A 269 -17.69 -0.02 10.74
N VAL A 270 -17.32 -1.03 9.97
CA VAL A 270 -16.84 -0.90 8.61
C VAL A 270 -17.92 -1.31 7.59
N TYR A 271 -18.09 -0.47 6.59
CA TYR A 271 -19.05 -0.64 5.52
C TYR A 271 -18.36 -0.52 4.17
N PHE A 272 -19.05 -0.85 3.11
CA PHE A 272 -18.58 -0.59 1.76
C PHE A 272 -19.69 0.01 0.90
N SER A 273 -19.29 0.80 -0.08
CA SER A 273 -20.10 1.33 -1.15
C SER A 273 -19.46 0.97 -2.48
N THR A 274 -20.27 0.69 -3.50
CA THR A 274 -19.80 0.33 -4.84
C THR A 274 -20.20 1.41 -5.86
N TRP A 275 -19.29 1.70 -6.78
CA TRP A 275 -19.53 2.61 -7.90
C TRP A 275 -20.33 1.91 -8.99
N ASP A 276 -21.46 2.46 -9.41
CA ASP A 276 -22.31 1.89 -10.48
C ASP A 276 -22.07 2.51 -11.86
N GLY A 277 -21.11 3.43 -11.97
CA GLY A 277 -20.80 4.21 -13.16
C GLY A 277 -21.31 5.66 -13.10
N LYS A 278 -22.21 6.00 -12.15
CA LYS A 278 -22.79 7.32 -11.98
C LYS A 278 -22.74 7.83 -10.55
N GLU A 279 -23.00 6.96 -9.59
CA GLU A 279 -23.06 7.29 -8.19
C GLU A 279 -22.60 6.13 -7.31
N TRP A 280 -22.28 6.42 -6.08
CA TRP A 280 -21.95 5.45 -5.06
C TRP A 280 -23.21 4.83 -4.47
N SER A 281 -23.23 3.52 -4.28
CA SER A 281 -24.35 2.80 -3.67
C SER A 281 -24.52 3.19 -2.19
N SER A 282 -25.69 2.91 -1.63
CA SER A 282 -25.88 2.95 -0.16
C SER A 282 -24.88 2.02 0.53
N LEU A 283 -24.46 2.42 1.74
CA LEU A 283 -23.52 1.65 2.56
C LEU A 283 -24.05 0.25 2.85
N GLN A 284 -23.22 -0.75 2.62
CA GLN A 284 -23.50 -2.16 2.87
C GLN A 284 -22.55 -2.71 3.93
N SER A 285 -23.10 -3.47 4.88
CA SER A 285 -22.31 -4.09 5.94
C SER A 285 -21.53 -5.30 5.42
N PHE A 286 -20.32 -5.51 5.91
CA PHE A 286 -19.55 -6.75 5.67
C PHE A 286 -20.11 -7.97 6.43
N GLY A 287 -21.09 -7.79 7.33
CA GLY A 287 -21.72 -8.86 8.11
C GLY A 287 -21.11 -9.05 9.49
N SER A 288 -21.75 -9.92 10.29
CA SER A 288 -21.47 -10.08 11.72
C SER A 288 -20.14 -10.77 12.06
N ASP A 289 -19.47 -11.40 11.12
CA ASP A 289 -18.11 -11.95 11.33
C ASP A 289 -17.05 -10.84 11.35
N ILE A 290 -17.37 -9.69 10.74
CA ILE A 290 -16.50 -8.51 10.65
C ILE A 290 -17.01 -7.43 11.62
N ASN A 291 -18.23 -6.89 11.40
CA ASN A 291 -18.83 -5.91 12.28
C ASN A 291 -19.44 -6.60 13.51
N THR A 292 -18.93 -6.27 14.69
CA THR A 292 -19.35 -6.92 15.95
C THR A 292 -19.92 -5.87 16.92
N LYS A 293 -20.06 -6.22 18.18
CA LYS A 293 -20.34 -5.25 19.25
C LYS A 293 -19.10 -4.50 19.75
N TYR A 294 -17.96 -4.82 19.20
CA TYR A 294 -16.67 -4.20 19.47
C TYR A 294 -16.35 -3.18 18.39
N TRP A 295 -15.29 -2.45 18.55
CA TRP A 295 -14.93 -1.36 17.63
C TRP A 295 -14.10 -1.89 16.46
N GLU A 296 -14.63 -1.72 15.26
CA GLU A 296 -13.94 -1.97 14.00
C GLU A 296 -13.64 -0.62 13.31
N SER A 297 -12.37 -0.17 13.33
CA SER A 297 -11.98 1.19 12.88
C SER A 297 -11.57 1.27 11.42
N HIS A 298 -10.83 0.27 10.94
CA HIS A 298 -10.21 0.30 9.62
C HIS A 298 -10.29 -1.06 8.94
N ALA A 299 -10.33 -1.03 7.61
CA ALA A 299 -10.26 -2.23 6.78
C ALA A 299 -9.68 -1.92 5.39
N CYS A 300 -9.08 -2.92 4.75
CA CYS A 300 -8.65 -2.85 3.35
C CYS A 300 -8.89 -4.17 2.63
N LEU A 301 -9.21 -4.08 1.35
CA LEU A 301 -9.39 -5.21 0.45
C LEU A 301 -8.13 -5.46 -0.39
N SER A 302 -7.77 -6.72 -0.60
CA SER A 302 -6.79 -7.10 -1.61
C SER A 302 -7.28 -6.71 -3.01
N ALA A 303 -6.34 -6.50 -3.94
CA ALA A 303 -6.65 -6.08 -5.31
C ALA A 303 -7.59 -7.05 -6.08
N ASP A 304 -7.61 -8.33 -5.67
CA ASP A 304 -8.54 -9.36 -6.20
C ASP A 304 -9.89 -9.41 -5.47
N ASN A 305 -10.12 -8.52 -4.49
CA ASN A 305 -11.33 -8.46 -3.65
C ASN A 305 -11.64 -9.76 -2.86
N ASN A 306 -10.65 -10.63 -2.64
CA ASN A 306 -10.84 -11.93 -1.97
C ASN A 306 -10.33 -11.98 -0.54
N THR A 307 -9.54 -11.01 -0.10
CA THR A 307 -9.04 -10.93 1.26
C THR A 307 -9.32 -9.56 1.86
N LEU A 308 -9.96 -9.53 3.03
CA LEU A 308 -10.19 -8.34 3.82
C LEU A 308 -9.27 -8.38 5.05
N TYR A 309 -8.47 -7.36 5.25
CA TYR A 309 -7.78 -7.07 6.50
C TYR A 309 -8.54 -5.97 7.22
N PHE A 310 -8.71 -6.09 8.53
CA PHE A 310 -9.43 -5.09 9.32
C PHE A 310 -8.95 -5.06 10.75
N VAL A 311 -9.20 -3.95 11.43
CA VAL A 311 -8.82 -3.70 12.83
C VAL A 311 -10.02 -3.94 13.73
N SER A 312 -9.79 -4.58 14.90
CA SER A 312 -10.82 -4.77 15.91
C SER A 312 -10.22 -4.88 17.31
N ASP A 313 -10.93 -4.36 18.30
CA ASP A 313 -10.61 -4.53 19.74
C ASP A 313 -11.34 -5.72 20.38
N ARG A 314 -11.83 -6.67 19.54
CA ARG A 314 -12.52 -7.87 20.00
C ARG A 314 -11.67 -8.74 20.92
N PRO A 315 -12.26 -9.41 21.93
CA PRO A 315 -11.52 -10.29 22.83
C PRO A 315 -10.79 -11.42 22.13
N GLY A 316 -9.64 -11.78 22.67
CA GLY A 316 -8.81 -12.88 22.17
C GLY A 316 -7.71 -12.43 21.22
N GLY A 317 -7.48 -11.13 21.10
CA GLY A 317 -6.32 -10.53 20.47
C GLY A 317 -5.06 -10.56 21.35
N PHE A 318 -4.02 -9.89 20.89
CA PHE A 318 -2.74 -9.74 21.59
C PHE A 318 -2.65 -8.44 22.37
N GLY A 319 -3.30 -7.37 21.86
CA GLY A 319 -3.25 -6.03 22.41
C GLY A 319 -4.63 -5.41 22.64
N GLY A 320 -4.70 -4.11 22.47
CA GLY A 320 -5.95 -3.36 22.46
C GLY A 320 -6.67 -3.53 21.12
N ARG A 321 -6.12 -2.94 20.07
CA ARG A 321 -6.59 -3.12 18.69
C ARG A 321 -5.62 -3.99 17.94
N ASP A 322 -6.14 -5.04 17.33
CA ASP A 322 -5.39 -5.99 16.53
C ASP A 322 -5.87 -6.01 15.07
N ILE A 323 -4.99 -6.36 14.14
CA ILE A 323 -5.34 -6.64 12.74
C ILE A 323 -5.83 -8.08 12.61
N TYR A 324 -6.99 -8.23 11.97
CA TYR A 324 -7.62 -9.50 11.63
C TYR A 324 -7.73 -9.66 10.12
N ARG A 325 -7.98 -10.88 9.66
CA ARG A 325 -8.15 -11.22 8.26
C ARG A 325 -9.37 -12.11 8.06
N CYS A 326 -10.18 -11.82 7.02
CA CYS A 326 -11.19 -12.69 6.44
C CYS A 326 -10.86 -12.99 4.98
N VAL A 327 -11.28 -14.14 4.49
CA VAL A 327 -11.19 -14.51 3.08
C VAL A 327 -12.59 -14.76 2.52
N LYS A 328 -12.80 -14.41 1.25
CA LYS A 328 -14.08 -14.63 0.57
C LYS A 328 -14.23 -16.10 0.23
N LEU A 329 -15.34 -16.68 0.61
CA LEU A 329 -15.67 -18.09 0.35
C LEU A 329 -16.31 -18.25 -1.04
N PRO A 330 -16.31 -19.46 -1.61
CA PRO A 330 -16.91 -19.70 -2.94
C PRO A 330 -18.40 -19.33 -3.05
N ASN A 331 -19.11 -19.27 -1.94
CA ASN A 331 -20.52 -18.82 -1.87
C ASN A 331 -20.65 -17.28 -1.78
N GLY A 332 -19.55 -16.53 -1.83
CA GLY A 332 -19.52 -15.09 -1.72
C GLY A 332 -19.53 -14.52 -0.30
N ALA A 333 -19.74 -15.33 0.74
CA ALA A 333 -19.68 -14.90 2.13
C ALA A 333 -18.23 -14.75 2.61
N TRP A 334 -18.01 -13.95 3.65
CA TRP A 334 -16.73 -13.86 4.33
C TRP A 334 -16.51 -15.02 5.30
N SER A 335 -15.29 -15.49 5.40
CA SER A 335 -14.90 -16.46 6.43
C SER A 335 -14.96 -15.82 7.81
N LYS A 336 -14.93 -16.65 8.86
CA LYS A 336 -14.68 -16.13 10.21
C LYS A 336 -13.37 -15.35 10.27
N ALA A 337 -13.37 -14.30 11.09
CA ALA A 337 -12.21 -13.48 11.34
C ALA A 337 -11.07 -14.30 11.99
N THR A 338 -9.88 -14.16 11.47
CA THR A 338 -8.67 -14.78 12.00
C THR A 338 -7.66 -13.69 12.35
N ASN A 339 -7.18 -13.65 13.60
CA ASN A 339 -6.08 -12.76 13.99
C ASN A 339 -4.83 -13.07 13.16
N VAL A 340 -4.15 -12.04 12.64
CA VAL A 340 -2.99 -12.23 11.76
C VAL A 340 -1.73 -12.72 12.51
N GLY A 341 -1.76 -12.71 13.85
CA GLY A 341 -0.74 -13.33 14.69
C GLY A 341 0.30 -12.35 15.25
N PRO A 342 1.18 -12.87 16.14
CA PRO A 342 2.07 -12.06 16.98
C PRO A 342 3.27 -11.45 16.23
N THR A 343 3.46 -11.77 14.95
CA THR A 343 4.45 -11.07 14.12
C THR A 343 4.00 -9.66 13.78
N ILE A 344 2.68 -9.46 13.64
CA ILE A 344 2.08 -8.18 13.32
C ILE A 344 1.48 -7.54 14.57
N ASN A 345 0.62 -8.28 15.27
CA ASN A 345 -0.09 -7.77 16.44
C ASN A 345 0.78 -7.86 17.68
N THR A 346 0.86 -6.77 18.44
CA THR A 346 1.64 -6.65 19.67
C THR A 346 0.73 -6.63 20.91
N LYS A 347 1.28 -6.33 22.07
CA LYS A 347 0.49 -6.05 23.27
C LYS A 347 -0.11 -4.65 23.32
N TYR A 348 0.11 -3.86 22.30
CA TYR A 348 -0.39 -2.50 22.13
C TYR A 348 -1.42 -2.43 21.01
N ASP A 349 -1.45 -1.37 20.23
CA ASP A 349 -2.42 -1.17 19.17
C ASP A 349 -1.77 -1.23 17.80
N GLU A 350 -2.42 -1.92 16.87
CA GLU A 350 -2.16 -1.90 15.44
C GLU A 350 -3.37 -1.32 14.71
N ASP A 351 -3.12 -0.48 13.68
CA ASP A 351 -4.17 0.25 12.97
C ASP A 351 -3.84 0.47 11.49
N GLY A 352 -4.80 1.00 10.71
CA GLY A 352 -4.64 1.46 9.36
C GLY A 352 -4.01 0.45 8.37
N PRO A 353 -4.44 -0.83 8.33
CA PRO A 353 -3.88 -1.79 7.40
C PRO A 353 -4.15 -1.37 5.95
N PHE A 354 -3.12 -1.45 5.11
CA PHE A 354 -3.18 -1.24 3.67
C PHE A 354 -2.43 -2.37 2.97
N ILE A 355 -3.16 -3.25 2.29
CA ILE A 355 -2.54 -4.26 1.43
C ILE A 355 -2.24 -3.64 0.06
N HIS A 356 -0.95 -3.56 -0.27
CA HIS A 356 -0.51 -3.04 -1.54
C HIS A 356 -1.05 -3.89 -2.71
N PRO A 357 -1.33 -3.30 -3.88
CA PRO A 357 -1.86 -4.04 -5.04
C PRO A 357 -1.00 -5.21 -5.53
N ASP A 358 0.27 -5.32 -5.09
CA ASP A 358 1.11 -6.50 -5.35
C ASP A 358 0.62 -7.77 -4.62
N GLY A 359 -0.35 -7.64 -3.71
CA GLY A 359 -0.96 -8.73 -2.95
C GLY A 359 -0.05 -9.37 -1.91
N VAL A 360 1.18 -8.86 -1.71
CA VAL A 360 2.16 -9.45 -0.79
C VAL A 360 2.74 -8.46 0.20
N THR A 361 2.63 -7.15 -0.02
CA THR A 361 3.12 -6.12 0.89
C THR A 361 1.96 -5.57 1.71
N LEU A 362 2.00 -5.79 3.03
CA LEU A 362 1.06 -5.17 3.97
C LEU A 362 1.76 -4.00 4.66
N ILE A 363 1.15 -2.82 4.59
CA ILE A 363 1.55 -1.62 5.34
C ILE A 363 0.55 -1.44 6.48
N PHE A 364 1.00 -1.03 7.64
CA PHE A 364 0.13 -0.79 8.80
C PHE A 364 0.81 0.16 9.79
N ALA A 365 0.04 0.74 10.68
CA ALA A 365 0.53 1.55 11.79
C ALA A 365 0.58 0.72 13.08
N SER A 366 1.57 0.93 13.93
CA SER A 366 1.65 0.32 15.26
C SER A 366 2.38 1.22 16.24
N ASN A 367 1.90 1.25 17.48
CA ASN A 367 2.60 1.88 18.60
C ASN A 367 3.32 0.86 19.51
N GLY A 368 3.33 -0.42 19.11
CA GLY A 368 3.89 -1.52 19.90
C GLY A 368 5.18 -2.11 19.34
N HIS A 369 5.46 -1.98 18.06
CA HIS A 369 6.73 -2.35 17.46
C HIS A 369 7.82 -1.33 17.79
N LYS A 370 9.04 -1.56 17.29
CA LYS A 370 10.17 -0.62 17.48
C LYS A 370 9.86 0.70 16.75
N SER A 371 9.12 1.60 17.42
CA SER A 371 8.65 2.88 16.91
C SER A 371 9.50 4.05 17.40
N MET A 372 9.44 5.18 16.68
CA MET A 372 10.10 6.41 17.10
C MET A 372 9.14 7.41 17.78
N GLY A 373 7.83 7.19 17.67
CA GLY A 373 6.83 8.13 18.16
C GLY A 373 5.61 7.44 18.77
N GLY A 374 4.45 7.96 18.48
CA GLY A 374 3.16 7.35 18.74
C GLY A 374 2.96 6.10 17.86
N PHE A 375 1.98 6.14 16.97
CA PHE A 375 1.91 5.18 15.88
C PHE A 375 2.96 5.48 14.83
N ASP A 376 3.74 4.47 14.46
CA ASP A 376 4.66 4.52 13.31
C ASP A 376 4.14 3.63 12.19
N ILE A 377 4.45 3.98 10.94
CA ILE A 377 4.15 3.18 9.75
C ILE A 377 5.21 2.09 9.59
N PHE A 378 4.73 0.86 9.43
CA PHE A 378 5.53 -0.34 9.16
C PHE A 378 5.07 -1.00 7.86
N PHE A 379 5.96 -1.76 7.25
CA PHE A 379 5.59 -2.70 6.21
C PHE A 379 6.12 -4.09 6.50
N THR A 380 5.40 -5.09 6.02
CA THR A 380 5.79 -6.49 6.05
C THR A 380 5.47 -7.15 4.72
N THR A 381 6.03 -8.32 4.47
CA THR A 381 5.80 -9.11 3.26
C THR A 381 5.14 -10.42 3.60
N ILE A 382 4.10 -10.79 2.86
CA ILE A 382 3.47 -12.11 2.94
C ILE A 382 4.35 -13.09 2.17
N GLU A 383 4.91 -14.07 2.86
CA GLU A 383 5.78 -15.10 2.29
C GLU A 383 4.96 -16.19 1.57
N GLU A 384 5.63 -17.06 0.80
CA GLU A 384 4.98 -18.17 0.05
C GLU A 384 4.15 -19.11 0.95
N ASP A 385 4.50 -19.26 2.25
CA ASP A 385 3.78 -20.04 3.25
C ASP A 385 2.64 -19.26 3.94
N LYS A 386 2.32 -18.09 3.42
CA LYS A 386 1.29 -17.16 3.91
C LYS A 386 1.56 -16.56 5.30
N LYS A 387 2.80 -16.60 5.76
CA LYS A 387 3.24 -15.90 6.97
C LYS A 387 3.76 -14.53 6.63
N PHE A 388 3.77 -13.67 7.64
CA PHE A 388 4.35 -12.35 7.54
C PHE A 388 5.83 -12.38 7.89
N SER A 389 6.64 -11.63 7.16
CA SER A 389 8.00 -11.30 7.57
C SER A 389 7.98 -10.36 8.79
N GLU A 390 9.10 -10.26 9.53
CA GLU A 390 9.22 -9.25 10.58
C GLU A 390 8.93 -7.85 10.03
N PRO A 391 8.08 -7.05 10.68
CA PRO A 391 7.77 -5.70 10.26
C PRO A 391 8.99 -4.79 10.25
N VAL A 392 9.06 -3.95 9.25
CA VAL A 392 10.14 -2.97 9.06
C VAL A 392 9.56 -1.57 9.21
N ASN A 393 10.10 -0.78 10.13
CA ASN A 393 9.77 0.63 10.29
C ASN A 393 10.15 1.39 9.00
N MET A 394 9.26 2.24 8.49
CA MET A 394 9.50 2.97 7.24
C MET A 394 10.52 4.13 7.39
N GLY A 395 10.91 4.46 8.61
CA GLY A 395 11.98 5.41 8.89
C GLY A 395 11.55 6.88 8.85
N TYR A 396 12.47 7.76 9.29
CA TYR A 396 12.29 9.21 9.25
C TYR A 396 12.59 9.74 7.83
N PRO A 397 11.82 10.69 7.27
CA PRO A 397 10.72 11.46 7.88
C PRO A 397 9.32 10.92 7.59
N ILE A 398 9.15 9.67 7.16
CA ILE A 398 7.81 9.06 7.06
C ILE A 398 7.21 8.94 8.45
N ASN A 399 7.99 8.40 9.38
CA ASN A 399 7.63 8.34 10.78
C ASN A 399 8.26 9.51 11.55
N THR A 400 7.50 10.03 12.50
CA THR A 400 7.83 11.19 13.33
C THR A 400 7.62 10.86 14.82
N PRO A 401 7.96 11.76 15.76
CA PRO A 401 7.57 11.60 17.16
C PRO A 401 6.06 11.67 17.45
N ASP A 402 5.22 12.03 16.48
CA ASP A 402 3.76 12.06 16.56
C ASP A 402 3.15 10.71 16.13
N ASP A 403 1.84 10.69 15.93
CA ASP A 403 1.11 9.56 15.38
C ASP A 403 1.12 9.63 13.85
N ASP A 404 1.80 8.70 13.22
CA ASP A 404 1.82 8.51 11.78
C ASP A 404 0.92 7.32 11.41
N VAL A 405 -0.20 7.62 10.75
CA VAL A 405 -1.25 6.64 10.43
C VAL A 405 -1.81 6.87 9.02
N PHE A 406 -2.55 5.91 8.48
CA PHE A 406 -3.30 6.01 7.22
C PHE A 406 -2.43 6.32 6.00
N PHE A 407 -1.34 5.59 5.88
CA PHE A 407 -0.43 5.70 4.76
C PHE A 407 -0.84 4.76 3.62
N VAL A 408 -1.11 5.31 2.45
CA VAL A 408 -1.39 4.55 1.24
C VAL A 408 -0.35 4.85 0.16
N THR A 409 -0.08 3.87 -0.72
CA THR A 409 0.94 4.03 -1.76
C THR A 409 0.38 3.87 -3.16
N SER A 410 1.05 4.49 -4.13
CA SER A 410 0.85 4.20 -5.55
C SER A 410 1.26 2.76 -5.88
N PRO A 411 0.72 2.15 -6.96
CA PRO A 411 1.04 0.77 -7.34
C PRO A 411 2.51 0.52 -7.67
N ASP A 412 3.27 1.54 -8.07
CA ASP A 412 4.72 1.44 -8.27
C ASP A 412 5.52 1.50 -6.96
N GLY A 413 4.86 1.83 -5.84
CA GLY A 413 5.48 2.01 -4.53
C GLY A 413 6.30 3.30 -4.37
N LYS A 414 6.33 4.18 -5.39
CA LYS A 414 7.19 5.38 -5.38
C LYS A 414 6.53 6.61 -4.78
N ARG A 415 5.21 6.65 -4.71
CA ARG A 415 4.46 7.72 -4.05
C ARG A 415 3.69 7.18 -2.86
N GLY A 416 3.70 7.97 -1.78
CA GLY A 416 2.85 7.77 -0.63
C GLY A 416 1.89 8.95 -0.46
N TYR A 417 0.75 8.70 0.18
CA TYR A 417 -0.23 9.72 0.57
C TYR A 417 -0.60 9.51 2.03
N PHE A 418 -0.63 10.59 2.78
CA PHE A 418 -0.91 10.57 4.22
C PHE A 418 -1.46 11.92 4.68
N SER A 419 -1.89 11.99 5.93
CA SER A 419 -2.32 13.25 6.54
C SER A 419 -1.44 13.60 7.74
N SER A 420 -1.12 14.89 7.88
CA SER A 420 -0.28 15.41 8.96
C SER A 420 -0.74 16.78 9.43
N ALA A 421 -0.49 17.06 10.70
CA ALA A 421 -0.70 18.36 11.34
C ALA A 421 0.56 19.25 11.33
N THR A 422 1.36 19.16 10.28
CA THR A 422 2.63 19.89 10.14
C THR A 422 2.41 21.41 10.17
N ALA A 423 3.25 22.12 10.89
CA ALA A 423 3.22 23.58 10.94
C ALA A 423 3.40 24.19 9.53
N GLY A 424 2.52 25.14 9.17
CA GLY A 424 2.51 25.78 7.85
C GLY A 424 1.58 25.16 6.84
N GLY A 425 0.75 24.19 7.25
CA GLY A 425 -0.39 23.69 6.49
C GLY A 425 -1.53 24.69 6.39
N PHE A 426 -2.63 24.29 5.76
CA PHE A 426 -3.85 25.11 5.58
C PHE A 426 -4.78 25.03 6.81
N GLY A 427 -4.85 23.85 7.45
CA GLY A 427 -5.76 23.56 8.56
C GLY A 427 -5.11 22.82 9.72
N GLU A 428 -5.94 22.14 10.51
CA GLU A 428 -5.52 21.33 11.65
C GLU A 428 -4.81 20.04 11.20
N LYS A 429 -5.30 19.42 10.12
CA LYS A 429 -4.67 18.30 9.40
C LYS A 429 -4.83 18.54 7.91
N ASP A 430 -3.77 18.32 7.18
CA ASP A 430 -3.72 18.42 5.74
C ASP A 430 -3.27 17.10 5.10
N ILE A 431 -3.63 16.91 3.85
CA ILE A 431 -3.18 15.78 3.03
C ILE A 431 -1.90 16.15 2.30
N TYR A 432 -0.92 15.27 2.40
CA TYR A 432 0.38 15.35 1.77
C TYR A 432 0.61 14.19 0.81
N THR A 433 1.44 14.43 -0.19
CA THR A 433 2.04 13.38 -1.00
C THR A 433 3.54 13.30 -0.73
N MET A 434 4.08 12.11 -0.89
CA MET A 434 5.48 11.81 -0.69
C MET A 434 6.04 11.07 -1.90
N PHE A 435 7.18 11.47 -2.40
CA PHE A 435 7.91 10.75 -3.44
C PHE A 435 9.12 10.04 -2.81
N ILE A 436 9.26 8.74 -3.05
CA ILE A 436 10.31 7.86 -2.52
C ILE A 436 11.16 7.35 -3.70
N PRO A 437 12.24 8.05 -4.08
CA PRO A 437 13.03 7.73 -5.28
C PRO A 437 13.62 6.31 -5.26
N ASP A 438 14.03 5.87 -4.08
CA ASP A 438 14.73 4.61 -3.86
C ASP A 438 13.79 3.43 -3.58
N ALA A 439 12.47 3.64 -3.65
CA ALA A 439 11.50 2.55 -3.48
C ALA A 439 11.70 1.48 -4.55
N LYS A 440 11.70 0.22 -4.12
CA LYS A 440 11.76 -0.92 -5.04
C LYS A 440 10.49 -0.99 -5.88
N GLU A 441 10.64 -0.95 -7.19
CA GLU A 441 9.52 -1.12 -8.09
C GLU A 441 8.85 -2.49 -7.88
N LYS A 442 7.52 -2.49 -7.96
CA LYS A 442 6.70 -3.68 -7.76
C LYS A 442 6.39 -4.35 -9.11
N PRO A 443 6.48 -5.69 -9.20
CA PRO A 443 6.24 -6.41 -10.45
C PRO A 443 4.74 -6.51 -10.74
N LEU A 444 4.12 -5.43 -11.20
CA LEU A 444 2.71 -5.40 -11.59
C LEU A 444 2.46 -4.42 -12.74
N ALA A 445 1.35 -4.60 -13.43
CA ALA A 445 0.93 -3.75 -14.51
C ALA A 445 -0.33 -2.97 -14.14
N LEU A 446 -0.29 -1.66 -14.29
CA LEU A 446 -1.46 -0.81 -14.24
C LEU A 446 -2.02 -0.67 -15.67
N PHE A 447 -3.18 -1.23 -15.92
CA PHE A 447 -3.91 -1.01 -17.16
C PHE A 447 -4.82 0.22 -17.01
N LYS A 448 -4.64 1.20 -17.91
CA LYS A 448 -5.46 2.42 -18.00
C LYS A 448 -6.23 2.40 -19.31
N GLY A 449 -7.51 2.11 -19.24
CA GLY A 449 -8.42 2.13 -20.39
C GLY A 449 -9.16 3.45 -20.51
N ALA A 450 -9.44 3.88 -21.73
CA ALA A 450 -10.35 4.97 -22.03
C ALA A 450 -11.31 4.56 -23.14
N ILE A 451 -12.60 4.63 -22.86
CA ILE A 451 -13.65 4.43 -23.87
C ILE A 451 -14.03 5.81 -24.39
N VAL A 452 -13.81 6.03 -25.68
CA VAL A 452 -14.00 7.33 -26.33
C VAL A 452 -15.30 7.24 -27.17
N PRO A 453 -16.37 7.99 -26.81
CA PRO A 453 -17.58 8.03 -27.62
C PRO A 453 -17.30 8.75 -28.95
N ALA A 454 -18.18 8.54 -29.95
CA ALA A 454 -18.13 9.27 -31.18
C ALA A 454 -18.27 10.79 -30.93
N GLU A 455 -17.73 11.61 -31.84
CA GLU A 455 -17.75 13.06 -31.71
C GLU A 455 -19.19 13.59 -31.55
N GLY A 456 -19.42 14.30 -30.44
CA GLY A 456 -20.75 14.85 -30.10
C GLY A 456 -21.69 13.87 -29.38
N GLU A 457 -21.31 12.62 -29.16
CA GLU A 457 -22.10 11.64 -28.43
C GLU A 457 -21.66 11.50 -26.96
N LYS A 458 -22.57 11.07 -26.11
CA LYS A 458 -22.26 10.74 -24.71
C LYS A 458 -21.90 9.26 -24.59
N LEU A 459 -21.11 8.96 -23.56
CA LEU A 459 -20.82 7.57 -23.21
C LEU A 459 -22.13 6.85 -22.86
N PRO A 460 -22.39 5.63 -23.42
CA PRO A 460 -23.54 4.83 -23.01
C PRO A 460 -23.52 4.49 -21.52
N ASP A 461 -24.69 4.58 -20.88
CA ASP A 461 -24.81 4.39 -19.42
C ASP A 461 -24.48 2.97 -18.93
N ASP A 462 -24.63 1.96 -19.77
CA ASP A 462 -24.55 0.54 -19.40
C ASP A 462 -23.27 -0.14 -19.95
N ILE A 463 -22.15 0.62 -20.00
CA ILE A 463 -20.86 0.02 -20.39
C ILE A 463 -20.27 -0.75 -19.20
N GLU A 464 -19.90 -1.99 -19.47
CA GLU A 464 -19.17 -2.85 -18.55
C GLU A 464 -17.94 -3.45 -19.23
N ILE A 465 -16.82 -3.47 -18.54
CA ILE A 465 -15.59 -4.14 -18.96
C ILE A 465 -15.39 -5.36 -18.07
N ILE A 466 -15.37 -6.53 -18.66
CA ILE A 466 -15.12 -7.80 -17.95
C ILE A 466 -13.72 -8.26 -18.28
N VAL A 467 -12.90 -8.45 -17.26
CA VAL A 467 -11.54 -8.96 -17.39
C VAL A 467 -11.46 -10.36 -16.79
N THR A 468 -10.98 -11.31 -17.56
CA THR A 468 -10.80 -12.70 -17.14
C THR A 468 -9.37 -13.15 -17.39
N ASN A 469 -8.89 -14.05 -16.55
CA ASN A 469 -7.67 -14.79 -16.83
C ASN A 469 -7.96 -15.76 -18.00
N LYS A 470 -7.24 -15.61 -19.11
CA LYS A 470 -7.49 -16.38 -20.32
C LYS A 470 -7.22 -17.87 -20.16
N GLU A 471 -6.28 -18.24 -19.30
CA GLU A 471 -5.86 -19.65 -19.11
C GLU A 471 -6.82 -20.40 -18.19
N THR A 472 -7.32 -19.74 -17.14
CA THR A 472 -8.18 -20.37 -16.13
C THR A 472 -9.66 -20.06 -16.32
N GLY A 473 -9.99 -19.02 -17.08
CA GLY A 473 -11.36 -18.49 -17.21
C GLY A 473 -11.85 -17.75 -15.95
N GLU A 474 -10.99 -17.60 -14.94
CA GLU A 474 -11.32 -16.94 -13.69
C GLU A 474 -11.58 -15.45 -13.91
N LEU A 475 -12.64 -14.93 -13.31
CA LEU A 475 -12.97 -13.52 -13.33
C LEU A 475 -11.93 -12.74 -12.53
N VAL A 476 -11.26 -11.79 -13.19
CA VAL A 476 -10.34 -10.84 -12.53
C VAL A 476 -11.12 -9.64 -12.00
N GLY A 477 -12.05 -9.10 -12.76
CA GLY A 477 -12.90 -7.99 -12.33
C GLY A 477 -13.93 -7.58 -13.37
N ARG A 478 -14.90 -6.78 -12.89
CA ARG A 478 -15.90 -6.08 -13.70
C ARG A 478 -15.76 -4.61 -13.44
N TYR A 479 -15.59 -3.81 -14.47
CA TYR A 479 -15.28 -2.40 -14.35
C TYR A 479 -16.30 -1.56 -15.08
N ARG A 480 -16.70 -0.46 -14.47
CA ARG A 480 -17.53 0.57 -15.09
C ARG A 480 -16.69 1.83 -15.28
N PRO A 481 -16.64 2.39 -16.49
CA PRO A 481 -15.86 3.58 -16.73
C PRO A 481 -16.45 4.78 -15.96
N LYS A 482 -15.60 5.76 -15.66
CA LYS A 482 -16.02 7.07 -15.15
C LYS A 482 -16.77 7.83 -16.25
N GLU A 483 -17.41 8.94 -15.90
CA GLU A 483 -18.12 9.79 -16.87
C GLU A 483 -17.26 10.20 -18.09
N ASN A 484 -15.96 10.34 -17.90
CA ASN A 484 -14.99 10.64 -18.96
C ASN A 484 -14.53 9.43 -19.76
N GLY A 485 -15.11 8.25 -19.53
CA GLY A 485 -14.80 6.99 -20.22
C GLY A 485 -13.57 6.25 -19.66
N THR A 486 -12.86 6.78 -18.69
CA THR A 486 -11.64 6.15 -18.17
C THR A 486 -11.94 5.08 -17.12
N PHE A 487 -11.12 4.04 -17.09
CA PHE A 487 -11.11 3.01 -16.07
C PHE A 487 -9.68 2.49 -15.87
N ALA A 488 -9.41 1.87 -14.73
CA ALA A 488 -8.11 1.30 -14.44
C ALA A 488 -8.25 -0.06 -13.75
N THR A 489 -7.27 -0.94 -13.94
CA THR A 489 -7.17 -2.19 -13.20
C THR A 489 -5.71 -2.60 -13.04
N ILE A 490 -5.44 -3.34 -11.96
CA ILE A 490 -4.13 -3.93 -11.70
C ILE A 490 -4.10 -5.36 -12.25
N LEU A 491 -3.04 -5.67 -12.97
CA LEU A 491 -2.81 -6.97 -13.58
C LEU A 491 -1.55 -7.61 -13.02
N ALA A 492 -1.64 -8.85 -12.60
CA ALA A 492 -0.49 -9.62 -12.16
C ALA A 492 0.40 -10.00 -13.37
N PRO A 493 1.74 -10.02 -13.21
CA PRO A 493 2.64 -10.42 -14.28
C PRO A 493 2.54 -11.92 -14.61
N ASN A 494 3.08 -12.30 -15.78
CA ASN A 494 3.13 -13.66 -16.28
C ASN A 494 1.75 -14.32 -16.46
N LYS A 495 0.75 -13.55 -16.87
CA LYS A 495 -0.60 -14.01 -17.15
C LYS A 495 -1.14 -13.42 -18.44
N ASN A 496 -2.02 -14.18 -19.09
CA ASN A 496 -2.82 -13.70 -20.20
C ASN A 496 -4.21 -13.30 -19.69
N TYR A 497 -4.68 -12.15 -20.13
CA TYR A 497 -5.99 -11.63 -19.80
C TYR A 497 -6.84 -11.44 -21.05
N THR A 498 -8.14 -11.72 -20.95
CA THR A 498 -9.12 -11.33 -21.96
C THR A 498 -9.96 -10.20 -21.41
N PHE A 499 -9.99 -9.08 -22.14
CA PHE A 499 -10.86 -7.94 -21.89
C PHE A 499 -12.08 -8.04 -22.81
N SER A 500 -13.28 -8.11 -22.24
CA SER A 500 -14.56 -8.10 -22.95
C SER A 500 -15.28 -6.78 -22.62
N TYR A 501 -15.50 -5.97 -23.64
CA TYR A 501 -16.18 -4.68 -23.54
C TYR A 501 -17.64 -4.85 -23.96
N GLN A 502 -18.55 -4.55 -23.06
CA GLN A 502 -19.98 -4.82 -23.21
C GLN A 502 -20.82 -3.54 -23.06
N ILE A 503 -21.92 -3.47 -23.81
CA ILE A 503 -23.00 -2.50 -23.62
C ILE A 503 -24.28 -3.30 -23.42
N LYS A 504 -25.00 -3.09 -22.30
CA LYS A 504 -26.20 -3.83 -21.92
C LYS A 504 -26.02 -5.37 -21.98
N GLY A 505 -24.84 -5.84 -21.56
CA GLY A 505 -24.47 -7.24 -21.53
C GLY A 505 -24.12 -7.86 -22.89
N GLN A 506 -24.08 -7.06 -23.97
CA GLN A 506 -23.64 -7.51 -25.30
C GLN A 506 -22.21 -7.08 -25.56
N GLU A 507 -21.33 -8.05 -25.82
CA GLU A 507 -19.94 -7.78 -26.18
C GLU A 507 -19.87 -7.09 -27.54
N PHE A 508 -19.29 -5.90 -27.60
CA PHE A 508 -19.04 -5.17 -28.85
C PHE A 508 -17.56 -5.21 -29.26
N TYR A 509 -16.65 -5.46 -28.31
CA TYR A 509 -15.23 -5.58 -28.55
C TYR A 509 -14.58 -6.50 -27.53
N SER A 510 -13.57 -7.23 -27.92
CA SER A 510 -12.74 -7.99 -26.97
C SER A 510 -11.29 -8.05 -27.45
N GLU A 511 -10.37 -8.10 -26.49
CA GLU A 511 -8.94 -8.23 -26.76
C GLU A 511 -8.25 -9.09 -25.72
N ASP A 512 -7.12 -9.67 -26.12
CA ASP A 512 -6.25 -10.40 -25.22
C ASP A 512 -4.98 -9.60 -24.93
N LEU A 513 -4.54 -9.60 -23.68
CA LEU A 513 -3.36 -8.90 -23.21
C LEU A 513 -2.49 -9.86 -22.41
N PHE A 514 -1.25 -10.03 -22.82
CA PHE A 514 -0.23 -10.72 -22.03
C PHE A 514 0.60 -9.73 -21.20
N VAL A 515 0.64 -9.90 -19.89
CA VAL A 515 1.51 -9.14 -18.99
C VAL A 515 2.79 -9.93 -18.77
N SER A 516 3.92 -9.41 -19.26
CA SER A 516 5.22 -10.08 -19.20
C SER A 516 5.74 -10.28 -17.77
N ASN A 517 6.61 -11.25 -17.55
CA ASN A 517 7.27 -11.53 -16.26
C ASN A 517 8.55 -10.72 -16.02
N ASP A 518 9.07 -10.04 -17.04
CA ASP A 518 10.36 -9.33 -16.96
C ASP A 518 10.24 -7.91 -16.39
N ILE A 519 9.27 -7.66 -15.54
CA ILE A 519 8.81 -6.32 -15.28
C ILE A 519 8.97 -5.96 -13.81
N SER A 520 9.65 -4.84 -13.61
CA SER A 520 9.33 -3.89 -12.58
C SER A 520 7.90 -3.38 -12.84
N TYR A 521 7.47 -2.29 -12.42
CA TYR A 521 6.17 -1.69 -12.70
C TYR A 521 6.02 -1.25 -14.17
N GLN A 522 4.82 -1.43 -14.78
CA GLN A 522 4.48 -0.88 -16.09
C GLN A 522 3.07 -0.29 -16.14
N GLU A 523 2.91 0.76 -16.93
CA GLU A 523 1.59 1.28 -17.30
C GLU A 523 1.25 0.89 -18.73
N ILE A 524 0.05 0.32 -18.91
CA ILE A 524 -0.51 -0.04 -20.22
C ILE A 524 -1.69 0.89 -20.48
N LYS A 525 -1.59 1.76 -21.49
CA LYS A 525 -2.67 2.68 -21.86
C LYS A 525 -3.37 2.18 -23.10
N LYS A 526 -4.71 2.20 -23.10
CA LYS A 526 -5.53 1.76 -24.19
C LYS A 526 -6.74 2.67 -24.40
N GLU A 527 -6.96 3.07 -25.64
CA GLU A 527 -8.17 3.80 -26.05
C GLU A 527 -9.04 2.90 -26.92
N ILE A 528 -10.34 2.86 -26.62
CA ILE A 528 -11.35 2.09 -27.34
C ILE A 528 -12.37 3.09 -27.89
N ASN A 529 -12.36 3.30 -29.20
CA ASN A 529 -13.28 4.23 -29.87
C ASN A 529 -14.64 3.55 -30.08
N LEU A 530 -15.71 4.16 -29.58
CA LEU A 530 -17.10 3.80 -29.86
C LEU A 530 -17.57 4.51 -31.14
N ASP A 531 -17.03 4.10 -32.29
CA ASP A 531 -17.55 4.59 -33.58
C ASP A 531 -18.87 3.84 -33.89
N PRO A 532 -19.95 4.54 -34.29
CA PRO A 532 -21.20 3.91 -34.75
C PRO A 532 -21.01 2.86 -35.85
N VAL A 533 -20.01 3.04 -36.71
CA VAL A 533 -19.62 2.05 -37.72
C VAL A 533 -19.05 0.78 -37.11
N ASN A 534 -18.33 0.88 -35.99
CA ASN A 534 -17.78 -0.24 -35.25
C ASN A 534 -18.87 -0.94 -34.41
N LEU A 535 -19.81 -0.19 -33.82
CA LEU A 535 -21.00 -0.74 -33.15
C LEU A 535 -21.94 -1.48 -34.10
N LEU A 536 -22.23 -0.92 -35.27
CA LEU A 536 -23.03 -1.57 -36.29
C LEU A 536 -22.27 -2.65 -37.05
N GLY A 537 -20.93 -2.50 -37.17
CA GLY A 537 -20.04 -3.45 -37.81
C GLY A 537 -19.82 -4.71 -36.98
N SER A 538 -19.73 -4.60 -35.65
CA SER A 538 -19.61 -5.76 -34.73
C SER A 538 -20.91 -6.57 -34.67
N LEU A 539 -22.06 -5.93 -34.87
CA LEU A 539 -23.36 -6.60 -35.02
C LEU A 539 -23.54 -7.27 -36.43
N LYS A 540 -22.70 -6.91 -37.42
CA LYS A 540 -22.82 -7.41 -38.82
C LYS A 540 -21.57 -8.08 -39.39
N ALA A 541 -20.40 -8.00 -38.74
CA ALA A 541 -19.15 -8.51 -39.30
C ALA A 541 -18.63 -9.75 -38.60
N ASN A 542 -19.12 -10.88 -39.00
CA ASN A 542 -18.56 -12.20 -38.69
C ASN A 542 -17.21 -12.51 -39.40
N ASN A 543 -16.39 -11.51 -39.80
CA ASN A 543 -15.18 -11.79 -40.58
C ASN A 543 -14.11 -10.71 -40.49
N LYS A 544 -13.62 -10.34 -39.28
CA LYS A 544 -12.30 -9.76 -39.15
C LYS A 544 -11.48 -10.69 -38.27
N GLY A 545 -10.42 -11.30 -38.84
CA GLY A 545 -9.56 -12.27 -38.19
C GLY A 545 -8.76 -11.75 -37.01
N ILE A 546 -7.74 -12.46 -36.65
CA ILE A 546 -6.83 -12.08 -35.53
C ILE A 546 -5.98 -10.88 -35.94
N VAL A 547 -5.91 -9.85 -35.10
CA VAL A 547 -5.21 -8.60 -35.39
C VAL A 547 -4.08 -8.40 -34.37
N LEU A 548 -2.89 -8.04 -34.86
CA LEU A 548 -1.73 -7.65 -34.03
C LEU A 548 -1.63 -6.13 -33.97
N ASN A 549 -1.55 -5.60 -32.75
CA ASN A 549 -1.11 -4.26 -32.45
C ASN A 549 0.29 -4.31 -31.84
N THR A 550 1.21 -3.46 -32.32
CA THR A 550 2.60 -3.44 -31.86
C THR A 550 2.94 -2.05 -31.33
N ILE A 551 3.65 -1.98 -30.20
CA ILE A 551 4.16 -0.74 -29.60
C ILE A 551 5.66 -0.88 -29.48
N VAL A 552 6.42 0.06 -30.04
CA VAL A 552 7.88 0.12 -29.93
C VAL A 552 8.26 1.24 -28.96
N LEU A 553 8.97 0.89 -27.91
CA LEU A 553 9.51 1.80 -26.90
C LEU A 553 11.04 1.77 -26.94
N ASN A 554 11.70 2.84 -26.48
CA ASN A 554 13.17 2.93 -26.51
C ASN A 554 13.82 1.91 -25.58
N ASN A 555 13.47 1.93 -24.29
CA ASN A 555 13.96 1.00 -23.29
C ASN A 555 12.95 0.84 -22.14
N PRO A 556 13.10 -0.17 -21.26
CA PRO A 556 12.18 -0.40 -20.14
C PRO A 556 12.14 0.71 -19.08
N LYS A 557 13.17 1.57 -19.01
CA LYS A 557 13.24 2.66 -18.01
C LYS A 557 12.46 3.89 -18.46
N ASP A 558 12.77 4.43 -19.65
CA ASP A 558 12.17 5.67 -20.13
C ASP A 558 10.81 5.46 -20.78
N LYS A 559 10.61 4.28 -21.39
CA LYS A 559 9.37 3.91 -22.09
C LYS A 559 8.88 4.95 -23.10
N GLN A 560 9.81 5.72 -23.67
CA GLN A 560 9.46 6.69 -24.69
C GLN A 560 9.10 5.99 -26.00
N PRO A 561 8.04 6.40 -26.68
CA PRO A 561 7.67 5.87 -27.98
C PRO A 561 8.79 6.03 -28.99
N VAL A 562 9.01 5.03 -29.83
CA VAL A 562 10.00 5.07 -30.89
C VAL A 562 9.30 5.18 -32.24
N PRO A 563 9.19 6.37 -32.81
CA PRO A 563 8.59 6.58 -34.13
C PRO A 563 9.50 6.06 -35.25
N ASN A 564 8.87 5.64 -36.35
CA ASN A 564 9.54 5.18 -37.56
C ASN A 564 10.51 4.00 -37.33
N ALA A 565 10.29 3.19 -36.26
CA ALA A 565 11.00 1.94 -36.07
C ALA A 565 10.48 0.91 -37.08
N LYS A 566 11.40 0.25 -37.76
CA LYS A 566 11.09 -0.84 -38.67
C LYS A 566 10.75 -2.11 -37.88
N ILE A 567 9.51 -2.54 -37.92
CA ILE A 567 9.01 -3.72 -37.21
C ILE A 567 8.94 -4.89 -38.20
N THR A 568 9.58 -5.97 -37.88
CA THR A 568 9.56 -7.20 -38.67
C THR A 568 8.76 -8.28 -37.96
N LEU A 569 7.67 -8.72 -38.60
CA LEU A 569 6.85 -9.85 -38.19
C LEU A 569 7.18 -11.06 -39.08
N LYS A 570 7.53 -12.18 -38.46
CA LYS A 570 7.84 -13.42 -39.14
C LYS A 570 6.96 -14.56 -38.65
N GLU A 571 6.17 -15.13 -39.54
CA GLU A 571 5.48 -16.39 -39.28
C GLU A 571 6.44 -17.54 -39.49
N LYS A 572 6.40 -18.57 -38.63
CA LYS A 572 7.26 -19.76 -38.76
C LYS A 572 6.94 -20.49 -40.10
N GLY A 573 7.92 -20.47 -41.00
CA GLY A 573 7.79 -21.12 -42.32
C GLY A 573 7.24 -20.25 -43.46
N ALA A 574 7.03 -18.96 -43.22
CA ALA A 574 6.54 -17.99 -44.22
C ALA A 574 7.54 -16.81 -44.41
N SER A 575 7.22 -15.94 -45.38
CA SER A 575 7.94 -14.71 -45.63
C SER A 575 7.77 -13.70 -44.51
N GLU A 576 8.80 -12.86 -44.31
CA GLU A 576 8.74 -11.76 -43.33
C GLU A 576 7.86 -10.61 -43.86
N VAL A 577 7.07 -10.03 -42.95
CA VAL A 577 6.31 -8.81 -43.19
C VAL A 577 6.96 -7.66 -42.44
N VAL A 578 7.26 -6.56 -43.11
CA VAL A 578 7.93 -5.41 -42.53
C VAL A 578 7.02 -4.19 -42.63
N PHE A 579 6.90 -3.44 -41.54
CA PHE A 579 6.14 -2.21 -41.47
C PHE A 579 6.81 -1.21 -40.49
N ASP A 580 6.46 0.05 -40.53
CA ASP A 580 7.03 1.10 -39.66
C ASP A 580 6.05 1.46 -38.55
N SER A 581 6.58 1.82 -37.38
CA SER A 581 5.79 2.41 -36.31
C SER A 581 5.43 3.88 -36.61
N ASP A 582 4.27 4.32 -36.14
CA ASP A 582 3.80 5.71 -36.28
C ASP A 582 4.55 6.69 -35.36
N ALA A 583 4.09 7.95 -35.30
CA ALA A 583 4.66 9.00 -34.45
C ALA A 583 4.60 8.69 -32.94
N ASN A 584 3.70 7.78 -32.51
CA ASN A 584 3.55 7.30 -31.14
C ASN A 584 4.23 5.95 -30.90
N GLY A 585 5.10 5.52 -31.80
CA GLY A 585 5.77 4.21 -31.70
C GLY A 585 4.87 3.01 -31.96
N LYS A 586 3.68 3.19 -32.52
CA LYS A 586 2.65 2.14 -32.68
C LYS A 586 2.54 1.66 -34.13
N LYS A 587 2.15 0.39 -34.25
CA LYS A 587 1.61 -0.18 -35.50
C LYS A 587 0.42 -1.06 -35.14
N ASP A 588 -0.75 -0.61 -35.48
CA ASP A 588 -2.00 -1.32 -35.23
C ASP A 588 -2.55 -1.97 -36.49
N GLY A 589 -3.39 -2.97 -36.32
CA GLY A 589 -4.19 -3.55 -37.39
C GLY A 589 -3.50 -4.57 -38.29
N THR A 590 -2.34 -5.13 -37.92
CA THR A 590 -1.68 -6.18 -38.71
C THR A 590 -2.42 -7.50 -38.60
N GLN A 591 -2.88 -8.04 -39.73
CA GLN A 591 -3.66 -9.29 -39.77
C GLN A 591 -2.77 -10.51 -39.50
N LEU A 592 -3.23 -11.41 -38.65
CA LEU A 592 -2.61 -12.68 -38.33
C LEU A 592 -3.47 -13.87 -38.76
N VAL A 593 -2.83 -15.00 -38.99
CA VAL A 593 -3.50 -16.28 -39.31
C VAL A 593 -3.67 -17.08 -38.00
N ALA A 594 -4.78 -17.76 -37.84
CA ALA A 594 -5.04 -18.67 -36.70
C ALA A 594 -4.08 -19.87 -36.71
N ASP A 595 -3.80 -20.41 -35.50
CA ASP A 595 -2.98 -21.60 -35.27
C ASP A 595 -1.56 -21.51 -35.84
N LYS A 596 -0.96 -20.31 -35.75
CA LYS A 596 0.40 -20.03 -36.21
C LYS A 596 1.29 -19.51 -35.08
N SER A 597 2.60 -19.65 -35.27
CA SER A 597 3.62 -19.08 -34.40
C SER A 597 4.34 -17.95 -35.10
N TYR A 598 4.52 -16.85 -34.39
CA TYR A 598 5.12 -15.62 -34.88
C TYR A 598 6.32 -15.22 -34.06
N SER A 599 7.28 -14.55 -34.70
CA SER A 599 8.33 -13.78 -34.04
C SER A 599 8.26 -12.33 -34.52
N LEU A 600 8.53 -11.39 -33.64
CA LEU A 600 8.42 -9.96 -33.83
C LEU A 600 9.63 -9.27 -33.27
N PHE A 601 10.25 -8.36 -34.00
CA PHE A 601 11.32 -7.50 -33.53
C PHE A 601 11.28 -6.13 -34.21
N ALA A 602 11.91 -5.14 -33.60
CA ALA A 602 12.01 -3.80 -34.13
C ALA A 602 13.47 -3.39 -34.35
N GLU A 603 13.69 -2.51 -35.33
CA GLU A 603 15.00 -1.96 -35.66
C GLU A 603 14.89 -0.47 -36.02
N LEU A 604 15.81 0.35 -35.48
CA LEU A 604 15.94 1.76 -35.85
C LEU A 604 17.41 2.19 -35.71
N ASN A 605 17.95 2.85 -36.74
CA ASN A 605 19.31 3.42 -36.75
C ASN A 605 20.41 2.38 -36.38
N GLY A 606 20.27 1.16 -36.84
CA GLY A 606 21.20 0.06 -36.56
C GLY A 606 21.04 -0.61 -35.20
N LYS A 607 20.15 -0.11 -34.33
CA LYS A 607 19.77 -0.79 -33.08
C LYS A 607 18.62 -1.75 -33.35
N LYS A 608 18.74 -2.97 -32.84
CA LYS A 608 17.74 -4.02 -33.03
C LYS A 608 17.28 -4.58 -31.69
N SER A 609 15.97 -4.71 -31.52
CA SER A 609 15.39 -5.33 -30.32
C SER A 609 15.64 -6.83 -30.24
N SER A 610 15.48 -7.41 -29.07
CA SER A 610 15.27 -8.85 -28.93
C SER A 610 13.99 -9.28 -29.63
N ALA A 611 13.95 -10.51 -30.15
CA ALA A 611 12.75 -11.05 -30.76
C ALA A 611 11.71 -11.45 -29.70
N SER A 612 10.49 -10.95 -29.84
CA SER A 612 9.32 -11.40 -29.08
C SER A 612 8.64 -12.51 -29.86
N THR A 613 8.32 -13.63 -29.21
CA THR A 613 7.64 -14.77 -29.86
C THR A 613 6.26 -14.99 -29.25
N PHE A 614 5.25 -15.22 -30.07
CA PHE A 614 3.88 -15.52 -29.63
C PHE A 614 3.20 -16.45 -30.63
N ASN A 615 2.04 -16.99 -30.27
CA ASN A 615 1.26 -17.86 -31.18
C ASN A 615 -0.22 -17.49 -31.13
N THR A 616 -0.94 -17.95 -32.16
CA THR A 616 -2.38 -17.77 -32.32
C THR A 616 -3.14 -19.11 -32.18
N ASN A 617 -2.53 -20.13 -31.54
CA ASN A 617 -3.11 -21.45 -31.37
C ASN A 617 -4.39 -21.39 -30.54
N GLY A 618 -5.48 -21.98 -31.08
CA GLY A 618 -6.79 -22.00 -30.43
C GLY A 618 -7.53 -20.66 -30.39
N VAL A 619 -7.01 -19.60 -31.00
CA VAL A 619 -7.67 -18.31 -31.12
C VAL A 619 -8.81 -18.38 -32.13
N LYS A 620 -10.04 -18.14 -31.70
CA LYS A 620 -11.24 -18.12 -32.54
C LYS A 620 -11.89 -16.74 -32.55
N GLY A 621 -12.44 -16.37 -33.69
CA GLY A 621 -13.17 -15.10 -33.88
C GLY A 621 -12.27 -13.87 -34.03
N ASN A 622 -12.85 -12.68 -33.81
CA ASN A 622 -12.12 -11.42 -33.91
C ASN A 622 -11.32 -11.19 -32.60
N LYS A 623 -10.01 -11.21 -32.71
CA LYS A 623 -9.12 -11.03 -31.55
C LYS A 623 -8.01 -10.05 -31.87
N VAL A 624 -7.65 -9.21 -30.89
CA VAL A 624 -6.51 -8.29 -30.95
C VAL A 624 -5.43 -8.81 -30.01
N ILE A 625 -4.21 -8.95 -30.52
CA ILE A 625 -3.02 -9.31 -29.76
C ILE A 625 -2.12 -8.07 -29.72
N THR A 626 -1.78 -7.57 -28.54
CA THR A 626 -0.86 -6.42 -28.39
C THR A 626 0.51 -6.91 -27.97
N GLN A 627 1.57 -6.46 -28.66
CA GLN A 627 2.96 -6.75 -28.35
C GLN A 627 3.74 -5.45 -28.12
N ILE A 628 4.49 -5.37 -27.02
CA ILE A 628 5.39 -4.26 -26.70
C ILE A 628 6.82 -4.72 -26.97
N ILE A 629 7.57 -3.93 -27.73
CA ILE A 629 8.97 -4.20 -28.07
C ILE A 629 9.82 -3.06 -27.55
N TYR A 630 10.89 -3.38 -26.84
CA TYR A 630 11.89 -2.40 -26.42
C TYR A 630 13.08 -2.45 -27.38
N LEU A 631 13.43 -1.29 -27.96
CA LEU A 631 14.52 -1.18 -28.95
C LEU A 631 15.90 -1.36 -28.29
N GLU A 632 16.06 -0.95 -27.03
CA GLU A 632 17.27 -1.14 -26.25
C GLU A 632 17.00 -2.13 -25.11
N ALA A 633 17.74 -3.24 -25.09
CA ALA A 633 17.73 -4.13 -23.95
C ALA A 633 18.34 -3.43 -22.71
N LYS A 634 17.87 -3.78 -21.52
CA LYS A 634 18.38 -3.29 -20.23
C LYS A 634 19.91 -3.50 -20.20
N GLU A 635 20.71 -2.44 -20.12
CA GLU A 635 22.15 -2.57 -19.81
C GLU A 635 22.31 -3.21 -18.43
N SER A 636 22.78 -4.44 -18.41
CA SER A 636 23.40 -5.02 -17.23
C SER A 636 24.73 -4.30 -17.06
N SER A 637 24.95 -3.60 -15.94
CA SER A 637 26.28 -3.15 -15.53
C SER A 637 27.19 -4.35 -15.44
N VAL A 638 28.04 -4.55 -16.43
CA VAL A 638 29.11 -5.52 -16.42
C VAL A 638 30.41 -4.72 -16.36
N ASP A 639 31.17 -4.92 -15.30
CA ASP A 639 32.58 -4.59 -15.25
C ASP A 639 33.28 -5.21 -16.47
N GLU A 640 34.09 -4.40 -17.15
CA GLU A 640 34.92 -4.86 -18.27
C GLU A 640 35.98 -5.89 -17.77
N GLY A 641 35.62 -7.13 -17.92
CA GLY A 641 36.53 -8.26 -17.83
C GLY A 641 36.36 -9.12 -19.08
N ASN A 642 37.33 -9.00 -19.97
CA ASN A 642 37.54 -9.76 -21.21
C ASN A 642 37.19 -11.26 -21.02
N ASP A 643 36.10 -11.76 -21.59
CA ASP A 643 35.94 -13.19 -21.82
C ASP A 643 35.07 -13.51 -23.04
N ASN A 644 35.65 -14.34 -23.92
CA ASN A 644 35.01 -14.92 -25.08
C ASN A 644 34.10 -16.08 -24.66
N GLY A 645 32.85 -15.78 -24.24
CA GLY A 645 31.83 -16.77 -23.89
C GLY A 645 30.56 -16.66 -24.76
N PRO A 646 29.80 -17.75 -24.94
CA PRO A 646 28.73 -17.85 -25.93
C PRO A 646 27.49 -17.01 -25.56
N LYS A 647 26.75 -16.55 -26.59
CA LYS A 647 25.59 -15.70 -26.60
C LYS A 647 24.45 -16.13 -25.66
N PRO A 648 23.62 -15.18 -25.11
CA PRO A 648 22.59 -15.45 -24.10
C PRO A 648 21.44 -16.33 -24.63
N ASN A 649 20.97 -17.19 -23.73
CA ASN A 649 20.08 -18.30 -23.96
C ASN A 649 18.62 -17.91 -24.28
N VAL A 650 18.05 -18.56 -25.27
CA VAL A 650 16.61 -18.69 -25.53
C VAL A 650 15.98 -19.47 -24.36
N ALA A 651 14.82 -19.02 -23.88
CA ALA A 651 14.11 -19.72 -22.80
C ALA A 651 13.73 -21.15 -23.20
N CYS A 652 14.21 -22.14 -22.43
CA CYS A 652 14.10 -23.55 -22.68
C CYS A 652 12.76 -24.16 -22.19
N GLY A 653 11.61 -23.71 -22.67
CA GLY A 653 10.31 -24.30 -22.29
C GLY A 653 9.93 -24.09 -20.80
N SER A 654 8.91 -24.80 -20.31
CA SER A 654 8.42 -24.68 -18.94
C SER A 654 9.46 -25.07 -17.89
N PRO A 655 9.58 -24.34 -16.76
CA PRO A 655 10.59 -24.61 -15.74
C PRO A 655 10.31 -25.92 -15.00
N VAL A 656 11.36 -26.74 -14.80
CA VAL A 656 11.32 -27.92 -13.92
C VAL A 656 11.86 -27.55 -12.56
N LYS A 657 11.19 -28.01 -11.50
CA LYS A 657 11.53 -27.65 -10.12
C LYS A 657 11.78 -28.92 -9.28
N PHE A 658 12.74 -28.80 -8.34
CA PHE A 658 13.06 -29.83 -7.36
C PHE A 658 13.36 -29.18 -6.01
N ARG A 659 12.97 -29.81 -4.91
CA ARG A 659 13.32 -29.37 -3.55
C ARG A 659 13.63 -30.58 -2.68
N GLN A 660 14.73 -30.51 -1.94
CA GLN A 660 15.08 -31.44 -0.88
C GLN A 660 15.33 -30.69 0.43
N ASN A 661 14.70 -31.16 1.51
CA ASN A 661 15.03 -30.71 2.87
C ASN A 661 16.07 -31.65 3.49
N PHE A 662 16.97 -31.09 4.31
CA PHE A 662 18.06 -31.83 4.95
C PHE A 662 17.83 -31.97 6.45
N GLY A 663 18.39 -33.05 7.02
CA GLY A 663 18.61 -33.15 8.45
C GLY A 663 19.77 -32.25 8.91
N TYR A 664 19.92 -32.16 10.24
CA TYR A 664 21.03 -31.42 10.85
C TYR A 664 22.39 -31.97 10.38
N ASN A 665 23.27 -31.09 9.93
CA ASN A 665 24.65 -31.39 9.52
C ASN A 665 24.78 -32.36 8.35
N ILE A 666 23.73 -32.54 7.51
CA ILE A 666 23.69 -33.44 6.35
C ILE A 666 23.77 -32.59 5.08
N ASP A 667 24.55 -33.06 4.12
CA ASP A 667 24.77 -32.48 2.78
C ASP A 667 24.62 -33.50 1.64
N GLU A 668 24.09 -34.70 1.95
CA GLU A 668 23.85 -35.75 0.95
C GLU A 668 22.54 -35.48 0.18
N ILE A 669 22.63 -35.58 -1.15
CA ILE A 669 21.52 -35.40 -2.06
C ILE A 669 20.80 -36.75 -2.26
N ASP A 670 19.48 -36.77 -2.00
CA ASP A 670 18.63 -37.94 -2.12
C ASP A 670 17.93 -37.99 -3.51
N GLU A 671 18.03 -39.11 -4.20
CA GLU A 671 17.52 -39.31 -5.56
C GLU A 671 16.14 -40.00 -5.55
N LYS A 672 15.12 -39.27 -5.08
CA LYS A 672 13.71 -39.73 -5.06
C LYS A 672 12.98 -39.41 -6.37
N LYS A 673 11.68 -39.79 -6.43
CA LYS A 673 10.83 -39.67 -7.62
C LYS A 673 10.89 -38.28 -8.30
N ASP A 674 10.92 -37.19 -7.53
CA ASP A 674 11.01 -35.84 -8.09
C ASP A 674 12.37 -35.50 -8.69
N TRP A 675 13.42 -36.25 -8.32
CA TRP A 675 14.74 -36.15 -8.90
C TRP A 675 14.75 -36.61 -10.39
N GLU A 676 14.09 -37.74 -10.67
CA GLU A 676 13.96 -38.24 -12.06
C GLU A 676 13.29 -37.23 -12.95
N VAL A 677 12.17 -36.62 -12.48
CA VAL A 677 11.43 -35.58 -13.21
C VAL A 677 12.32 -34.37 -13.50
N LEU A 678 13.13 -33.94 -12.52
CA LEU A 678 14.09 -32.85 -12.71
C LEU A 678 15.11 -33.20 -13.80
N ILE A 679 15.75 -34.39 -13.71
CA ILE A 679 16.82 -34.78 -14.62
C ILE A 679 16.28 -34.97 -16.03
N ASP A 680 15.16 -35.66 -16.22
CA ASP A 680 14.53 -35.86 -17.54
C ASP A 680 14.16 -34.51 -18.18
N GLY A 681 13.63 -33.57 -17.38
CA GLY A 681 13.34 -32.23 -17.85
C GLY A 681 14.59 -31.45 -18.28
N ILE A 682 15.71 -31.58 -17.56
CA ILE A 682 16.98 -30.95 -17.95
C ILE A 682 17.55 -31.62 -19.20
N VAL A 683 17.55 -32.94 -19.28
CA VAL A 683 18.02 -33.72 -20.47
C VAL A 683 17.25 -33.27 -21.71
N SER A 684 15.92 -33.17 -21.66
CA SER A 684 15.13 -32.67 -22.77
C SER A 684 15.59 -31.27 -23.20
N LYS A 685 15.79 -30.36 -22.22
CA LYS A 685 16.23 -28.99 -22.47
C LYS A 685 17.61 -28.92 -23.14
N THR A 686 18.57 -29.74 -22.71
CA THR A 686 19.92 -29.75 -23.33
C THR A 686 19.93 -30.18 -24.81
N LYS A 687 18.84 -30.83 -25.29
CA LYS A 687 18.66 -31.17 -26.70
C LYS A 687 18.18 -30.00 -27.54
N GLU A 688 17.47 -29.07 -26.93
CA GLU A 688 16.79 -27.98 -27.62
C GLU A 688 17.47 -26.62 -27.41
N CYS A 689 18.16 -26.44 -26.29
CA CYS A 689 18.69 -25.15 -25.85
C CYS A 689 19.82 -25.31 -24.82
N ASN A 690 20.29 -24.19 -24.26
CA ASN A 690 21.27 -24.18 -23.15
C ASN A 690 20.49 -23.80 -21.86
N PRO A 691 20.06 -24.77 -21.02
CA PRO A 691 19.25 -24.47 -19.86
C PRO A 691 20.01 -23.75 -18.74
N LEU A 692 19.39 -22.76 -18.12
CA LEU A 692 19.87 -22.15 -16.89
C LEU A 692 19.33 -22.93 -15.68
N VAL A 693 20.23 -23.53 -14.90
CA VAL A 693 19.88 -24.26 -13.68
C VAL A 693 20.29 -23.45 -12.46
N LYS A 694 19.25 -22.85 -11.81
CA LYS A 694 19.43 -22.09 -10.59
C LYS A 694 19.34 -23.00 -9.38
N ILE A 695 20.40 -23.08 -8.57
CA ILE A 695 20.48 -23.85 -7.34
C ILE A 695 20.50 -22.90 -6.15
N MET A 696 19.45 -22.95 -5.35
CA MET A 696 19.32 -22.18 -4.11
C MET A 696 19.49 -23.11 -2.92
N SER A 697 20.52 -22.91 -2.12
CA SER A 697 20.83 -23.72 -0.95
C SER A 697 20.75 -22.91 0.33
N SER A 698 20.22 -23.50 1.38
CA SER A 698 20.13 -22.88 2.70
C SER A 698 20.57 -23.81 3.81
N ALA A 699 21.22 -23.25 4.84
CA ALA A 699 21.46 -23.87 6.13
C ALA A 699 20.81 -23.02 7.21
N SER A 700 20.33 -23.65 8.29
CA SER A 700 19.80 -22.94 9.47
C SER A 700 20.95 -22.30 10.27
N GLN A 701 20.59 -21.50 11.29
CA GLN A 701 21.58 -20.89 12.20
C GLN A 701 22.13 -21.87 13.27
N VAL A 702 21.70 -23.12 13.31
CA VAL A 702 22.22 -24.14 14.22
C VAL A 702 23.71 -24.39 13.90
N PRO A 703 24.64 -24.26 14.87
CA PRO A 703 26.06 -24.44 14.61
C PRO A 703 26.39 -25.83 14.03
N THR A 704 27.12 -25.86 12.94
CA THR A 704 27.56 -27.09 12.30
C THR A 704 28.79 -27.68 13.00
N ARG A 705 28.92 -29.00 13.02
CA ARG A 705 30.10 -29.73 13.55
C ARG A 705 31.02 -30.21 12.46
N LYS A 706 30.53 -30.39 11.23
CA LYS A 706 31.25 -30.94 10.08
C LYS A 706 31.91 -29.86 9.19
N PHE A 707 31.38 -28.61 9.28
CA PHE A 707 31.81 -27.49 8.46
C PHE A 707 32.26 -26.33 9.37
N LYS A 708 33.12 -25.45 8.86
CA LYS A 708 33.59 -24.28 9.62
C LYS A 708 32.45 -23.36 10.09
N ASN A 709 31.44 -23.25 9.22
CA ASN A 709 30.22 -22.42 9.50
C ASN A 709 29.06 -22.90 8.64
N ASN A 710 27.89 -22.37 8.91
CA ASN A 710 26.65 -22.73 8.24
C ASN A 710 26.61 -22.26 6.77
N ARG A 711 27.38 -21.25 6.39
CA ARG A 711 27.51 -20.81 5.01
C ARG A 711 28.28 -21.86 4.17
N GLU A 712 29.37 -22.39 4.70
CA GLU A 712 30.11 -23.48 4.07
C GLU A 712 29.24 -24.74 3.91
N LEU A 713 28.39 -25.06 4.87
CA LEU A 713 27.41 -26.15 4.75
C LEU A 713 26.38 -25.88 3.62
N ALA A 714 25.87 -24.66 3.49
CA ALA A 714 24.97 -24.31 2.39
C ALA A 714 25.69 -24.39 1.03
N GLU A 715 26.91 -23.91 0.95
CA GLU A 715 27.75 -23.98 -0.27
C GLU A 715 28.06 -25.41 -0.66
N SER A 716 28.43 -26.30 0.29
CA SER A 716 28.64 -27.73 0.05
C SER A 716 27.40 -28.41 -0.55
N ARG A 717 26.20 -28.10 -0.03
CA ARG A 717 24.94 -28.61 -0.58
C ARG A 717 24.69 -28.14 -2.01
N ALA A 718 24.97 -26.87 -2.34
CA ALA A 718 24.84 -26.35 -3.69
C ALA A 718 25.80 -26.97 -4.66
N ASN A 719 27.09 -27.19 -4.28
CA ASN A 719 28.09 -27.78 -5.10
C ASN A 719 27.81 -29.28 -5.39
N LYS A 720 27.43 -30.02 -4.37
CA LYS A 720 27.01 -31.44 -4.53
C LYS A 720 25.78 -31.59 -5.43
N MET A 721 24.82 -30.65 -5.33
CA MET A 721 23.65 -30.64 -6.19
C MET A 721 24.05 -30.42 -7.66
N GLU A 722 24.94 -29.47 -7.94
CA GLU A 722 25.48 -29.24 -9.28
C GLU A 722 26.20 -30.48 -9.86
N GLU A 723 27.10 -31.09 -9.08
CA GLU A 723 27.85 -32.29 -9.48
C GLU A 723 26.89 -33.43 -9.80
N LYS A 724 25.91 -33.70 -8.96
CA LYS A 724 24.91 -34.75 -9.18
C LYS A 724 24.04 -34.50 -10.41
N ILE A 725 23.61 -33.27 -10.64
CA ILE A 725 22.85 -32.90 -11.84
C ILE A 725 23.69 -33.16 -13.09
N LYS A 726 24.97 -32.70 -13.13
CA LYS A 726 25.84 -32.92 -14.25
C LYS A 726 26.03 -34.41 -14.56
N ALA A 727 26.30 -35.21 -13.52
CA ALA A 727 26.50 -36.66 -13.66
C ALA A 727 25.19 -37.35 -14.13
N ALA A 728 24.06 -37.06 -13.56
CA ALA A 728 22.77 -37.67 -13.91
C ALA A 728 22.33 -37.30 -15.32
N VAL A 729 22.51 -36.03 -15.74
CA VAL A 729 22.20 -35.58 -17.10
C VAL A 729 23.06 -36.28 -18.13
N ALA A 730 24.37 -36.38 -17.88
CA ALA A 730 25.29 -37.11 -18.75
C ALA A 730 24.93 -38.61 -18.85
N ALA A 731 24.63 -39.26 -17.73
CA ALA A 731 24.21 -40.66 -17.68
C ALA A 731 22.94 -40.96 -18.50
N LYS A 732 22.04 -39.98 -18.62
CA LYS A 732 20.80 -40.08 -19.42
C LYS A 732 20.99 -39.56 -20.86
N GLY A 733 22.20 -39.32 -21.33
CA GLY A 733 22.51 -38.89 -22.69
C GLY A 733 22.19 -37.41 -22.99
N GLY A 734 22.06 -36.59 -21.98
CA GLY A 734 21.98 -35.13 -22.10
C GLY A 734 23.38 -34.50 -22.14
N ASP A 735 23.49 -33.32 -22.73
CA ASP A 735 24.74 -32.58 -22.83
C ASP A 735 24.94 -31.64 -21.63
N ALA A 736 25.65 -32.12 -20.62
CA ALA A 736 25.88 -31.34 -19.39
C ALA A 736 26.74 -30.08 -19.62
N SER A 737 27.47 -29.97 -20.75
CA SER A 737 28.28 -28.79 -21.06
C SER A 737 27.43 -27.58 -21.49
N LYS A 738 26.19 -27.83 -21.91
CA LYS A 738 25.22 -26.79 -22.27
C LYS A 738 24.51 -26.15 -21.08
N ILE A 739 24.71 -26.70 -19.88
CA ILE A 739 23.98 -26.21 -18.67
C ILE A 739 24.75 -25.05 -18.07
N GLU A 740 24.10 -23.92 -17.98
CA GLU A 740 24.57 -22.80 -17.16
C GLU A 740 24.07 -22.97 -15.71
N PHE A 741 25.01 -22.97 -14.75
CA PHE A 741 24.64 -23.08 -13.32
C PHE A 741 24.76 -21.74 -12.58
N LYS A 742 23.71 -21.35 -11.90
CA LYS A 742 23.72 -20.21 -10.98
C LYS A 742 23.43 -20.66 -9.55
N LYS A 743 24.45 -20.57 -8.66
CA LYS A 743 24.31 -20.97 -7.25
C LYS A 743 24.10 -19.80 -6.33
N ILE A 744 23.17 -19.95 -5.36
CA ILE A 744 22.88 -19.00 -4.30
C ILE A 744 22.86 -19.76 -2.98
N SER A 745 23.78 -19.44 -2.07
CA SER A 745 23.89 -20.07 -0.77
C SER A 745 23.64 -19.05 0.35
N ALA A 746 22.81 -19.42 1.33
CA ALA A 746 22.41 -18.54 2.42
C ALA A 746 22.37 -19.28 3.77
N VAL A 747 22.51 -18.54 4.86
CA VAL A 747 22.16 -18.98 6.20
C VAL A 747 20.86 -18.29 6.57
N ARG A 748 19.84 -19.06 6.95
CA ARG A 748 18.49 -18.55 7.18
C ARG A 748 17.90 -19.11 8.47
N GLY A 749 16.83 -18.49 8.94
CA GLY A 749 16.05 -18.96 10.08
C GLY A 749 16.40 -18.27 11.40
N PRO A 750 15.67 -18.62 12.46
CA PRO A 750 15.82 -17.99 13.77
C PRO A 750 17.18 -18.22 14.38
N ASN A 751 17.59 -17.33 15.28
CA ASN A 751 18.82 -17.43 16.04
C ASN A 751 18.86 -18.73 16.85
N TYR A 752 20.05 -19.32 16.93
CA TYR A 752 20.25 -20.56 17.67
C TYR A 752 20.11 -20.35 19.19
N ALA A 753 19.24 -21.14 19.82
CA ALA A 753 18.95 -21.08 21.25
C ALA A 753 19.31 -22.39 21.99
N SER A 754 20.35 -23.11 21.55
CA SER A 754 20.79 -24.41 22.12
C SER A 754 19.79 -25.56 21.98
N ASP A 755 18.80 -25.42 21.14
CA ASP A 755 17.67 -26.35 20.90
C ASP A 755 17.75 -27.05 19.53
N TYR A 756 18.95 -27.43 19.07
CA TYR A 756 19.24 -27.97 17.73
C TYR A 756 18.37 -29.18 17.31
N LYS A 757 17.73 -29.86 18.26
CA LYS A 757 16.83 -31.00 18.00
C LYS A 757 15.44 -30.57 17.54
N ASP A 758 15.11 -29.28 17.65
CA ASP A 758 13.80 -28.77 17.19
C ASP A 758 13.75 -28.72 15.66
N LYS A 759 13.28 -29.83 15.08
CA LYS A 759 13.12 -29.94 13.61
C LYS A 759 12.05 -29.03 13.06
N LYS A 760 11.04 -28.62 13.85
CA LYS A 760 10.00 -27.68 13.39
C LYS A 760 10.56 -26.27 13.26
N LYS A 761 11.42 -25.88 14.19
CA LYS A 761 12.04 -24.56 14.23
C LYS A 761 13.13 -24.35 13.16
N TYR A 762 14.02 -25.34 12.95
CA TYR A 762 15.19 -25.17 12.10
C TYR A 762 15.12 -25.96 10.78
N GLY A 763 14.32 -27.00 10.70
CA GLY A 763 14.19 -27.87 9.54
C GLY A 763 13.77 -27.16 8.26
N PRO A 764 12.80 -26.24 8.28
CA PRO A 764 12.35 -25.49 7.08
C PRO A 764 13.45 -24.69 6.38
N PHE A 765 14.51 -24.30 7.11
CA PHE A 765 15.63 -23.51 6.59
C PHE A 765 16.82 -24.36 6.11
N GLN A 766 16.74 -25.70 6.18
CA GLN A 766 17.76 -26.62 5.72
C GLN A 766 17.31 -27.30 4.43
N TYR A 767 17.56 -26.66 3.27
CA TYR A 767 17.09 -27.17 1.99
C TYR A 767 18.04 -26.84 0.83
N VAL A 768 17.86 -27.56 -0.28
CA VAL A 768 18.28 -27.17 -1.62
C VAL A 768 17.02 -27.13 -2.51
N ARG A 769 16.90 -26.10 -3.30
CA ARG A 769 15.86 -25.93 -4.33
C ARG A 769 16.55 -25.74 -5.67
N VAL A 770 16.09 -26.44 -6.68
CA VAL A 770 16.61 -26.36 -8.06
C VAL A 770 15.49 -25.91 -8.98
N ILE A 771 15.78 -25.00 -9.87
CA ILE A 771 14.89 -24.57 -10.95
C ILE A 771 15.69 -24.59 -12.24
N ALA A 772 15.28 -25.40 -13.21
CA ALA A 772 15.87 -25.45 -14.54
C ALA A 772 14.90 -24.79 -15.55
N ARG A 773 15.38 -23.79 -16.24
CA ARG A 773 14.63 -22.99 -17.21
C ARG A 773 15.26 -23.05 -18.58
#